data_5bf417cea0702f6138c0331e4a77662c
#
_entry.id   5bf417cea0702f6138c0331e4a77662c
#
_cell.length_a   1.000
_cell.length_b   1.000
_cell.length_c   1.000
_cell.angle_alpha   90.00
_cell.angle_beta   90.00
_cell.angle_gamma   90.00
#
_symmetry.space_group_name_H-M   'P 1'
#
loop_
_entity.id
_entity.type
_entity.pdbx_description
1 polymer ?
#
loop_
_entity_poly.entity_id
_entity_poly.type
_entity_poly.pdbx_seq_one_letter_code
_entity_poly.pdbx_strand_id
1 'polypeptide(L)'
;MVKKIFYVIIIISLLISLIPCYAYAVKDNEDSPPLRVMTIPPLSKSPSIPLYEPWPLLKGDEGGLSEALTLEECISLALKNNDSLRASLSDLDIHKYETKKSYSELFPKISLSVQYALSNKAPSFIIEKNTFSAGIPASNVELPAGEETTYAYTLSIRQPIFTGGYLTNTYESAGMQEKASEMRTKGAGDEVVMKVKSVYYDLLKTLKAKEIQRQIIKEKEERLRLAEEHQKEGIINKEEVLLAKADIAKQKFDLFKTENEFNIKEETLKNLTGIAPDTEISLADRLENKKLLIGLTESKDIAIKNRKDLSAFQYTIKNAEKEIAIAESSFYPKSFIVGSYTRQRETPLSTPDLWTLMLTINWDIFEWGKTKFDVNRAKAKYEKLNREYDSLKKDAMLEVEKKWFKIKEAEQGINVSRDKLIYAEERYKNTSLKYREGIIKTAELLEAETYIVQSRNEYISGIYDLNIAMAEFEFSISSNIYPFVTKEEIYEPAAWITEIDVKEPITIKTDKAVKDEIFMQQPLESKEIQGGSTIKTGETTNAQTQVTEQEKIKHLELSYAKATLSISPDKYGIQVGAFKHADLANELLGKLKTHYPHAYIQVVNNFNKVRIPHIKSKEQGTQIIRQIKEEFKLKAMLYETSSNLSDKNKSY
;
A
#
# COMPACT_ATOMS: atom_id res chain seq x y z
N MET A 1 -56.57 21.00 16.42
CA MET A 1 -55.20 20.49 16.18
C MET A 1 -55.17 19.46 15.02
N VAL A 2 -55.93 18.38 15.11
CA VAL A 2 -55.96 17.29 14.13
C VAL A 2 -56.32 17.73 12.71
N LYS A 3 -57.26 18.63 12.48
CA LYS A 3 -57.63 19.16 11.15
C LYS A 3 -56.49 19.94 10.48
N LYS A 4 -55.67 20.69 11.23
CA LYS A 4 -54.52 21.45 10.66
C LYS A 4 -53.38 20.54 10.26
N ILE A 5 -53.14 19.46 11.00
CA ILE A 5 -52.15 18.39 10.65
C ILE A 5 -52.59 17.64 9.39
N PHE A 6 -53.88 17.41 9.23
CA PHE A 6 -54.47 16.75 8.05
C PHE A 6 -54.28 17.60 6.78
N TYR A 7 -54.41 18.94 6.85
CA TYR A 7 -54.11 19.82 5.74
C TYR A 7 -52.64 19.83 5.37
N VAL A 8 -51.71 19.76 6.32
CA VAL A 8 -50.27 19.67 6.06
C VAL A 8 -49.93 18.36 5.35
N ILE A 9 -50.53 17.25 5.80
CA ILE A 9 -50.37 15.92 5.17
C ILE A 9 -50.94 15.92 3.74
N ILE A 10 -52.11 16.57 3.49
CA ILE A 10 -52.69 16.70 2.16
C ILE A 10 -51.80 17.56 1.24
N ILE A 11 -51.22 18.66 1.75
CA ILE A 11 -50.27 19.47 0.98
C ILE A 11 -49.01 18.73 0.67
N ILE A 12 -48.47 17.93 1.59
CA ILE A 12 -47.34 17.04 1.36
C ILE A 12 -47.67 15.98 0.31
N SER A 13 -48.85 15.38 0.37
CA SER A 13 -49.33 14.40 -0.61
C SER A 13 -49.54 15.01 -1.99
N LEU A 14 -50.02 16.27 -2.09
CA LEU A 14 -50.14 17.02 -3.33
C LEU A 14 -48.77 17.40 -3.89
N LEU A 15 -47.83 17.80 -3.06
CA LEU A 15 -46.42 18.08 -3.48
C LEU A 15 -45.72 16.82 -4.02
N ILE A 16 -45.96 15.67 -3.42
CA ILE A 16 -45.44 14.38 -3.91
C ILE A 16 -46.10 13.99 -5.23
N SER A 17 -47.36 14.31 -5.45
CA SER A 17 -48.08 14.04 -6.72
C SER A 17 -47.74 14.98 -7.88
N LEU A 18 -47.18 16.15 -7.59
CA LEU A 18 -46.72 17.13 -8.63
C LEU A 18 -45.34 16.79 -9.21
N ILE A 19 -44.58 15.89 -8.58
CA ILE A 19 -43.27 15.43 -9.05
C ILE A 19 -43.34 14.76 -10.45
N PRO A 20 -44.38 14.01 -10.85
CA PRO A 20 -44.47 13.43 -12.19
C PRO A 20 -44.81 14.41 -13.30
N CYS A 21 -45.40 15.57 -13.02
CA CYS A 21 -45.88 16.49 -14.05
C CYS A 21 -44.78 17.30 -14.74
N TYR A 22 -43.59 17.41 -14.13
CA TYR A 22 -42.48 18.19 -14.72
C TYR A 22 -41.69 17.39 -15.80
N ALA A 23 -41.92 16.09 -15.91
CA ALA A 23 -41.31 15.24 -16.91
C ALA A 23 -41.95 15.35 -18.32
N TYR A 24 -43.05 16.11 -18.47
CA TYR A 24 -43.85 16.14 -19.70
C TYR A 24 -43.69 17.41 -20.56
N ALA A 25 -42.95 18.41 -20.14
CA ALA A 25 -42.90 19.73 -20.77
C ALA A 25 -41.63 20.02 -21.60
N VAL A 26 -40.78 19.02 -21.88
CA VAL A 26 -39.62 19.21 -22.78
C VAL A 26 -39.63 18.12 -23.85
N LYS A 27 -40.55 18.27 -24.80
CA LYS A 27 -40.47 17.58 -26.08
C LYS A 27 -40.52 18.67 -27.15
N ASP A 28 -39.49 18.67 -27.94
CA ASP A 28 -39.30 19.28 -29.26
C ASP A 28 -38.07 20.19 -29.34
N ASN A 29 -36.90 19.56 -29.46
CA ASN A 29 -35.78 20.06 -30.26
C ASN A 29 -34.89 18.87 -30.67
N GLU A 30 -34.84 18.64 -31.99
CA GLU A 30 -34.31 17.39 -32.61
C GLU A 30 -32.79 17.24 -32.61
N ASP A 31 -31.99 18.01 -31.84
CA ASP A 31 -30.51 17.94 -31.83
C ASP A 31 -29.87 17.79 -30.44
N SER A 32 -30.64 17.33 -29.44
CA SER A 32 -30.09 17.03 -28.10
C SER A 32 -30.14 15.52 -27.83
N PRO A 33 -29.10 14.90 -27.25
CA PRO A 33 -29.17 13.49 -26.89
C PRO A 33 -30.31 13.26 -25.88
N PRO A 34 -31.09 12.18 -26.00
CA PRO A 34 -32.33 11.98 -25.25
C PRO A 34 -32.04 11.98 -23.75
N LEU A 35 -32.62 12.92 -23.03
CA LEU A 35 -32.73 12.89 -21.56
C LEU A 35 -33.52 11.63 -21.21
N ARG A 36 -32.84 10.60 -20.74
CA ARG A 36 -33.48 9.44 -20.14
C ARG A 36 -34.27 9.90 -18.94
N VAL A 37 -35.58 9.92 -19.09
CA VAL A 37 -36.53 10.06 -17.98
C VAL A 37 -36.26 8.93 -17.00
N MET A 38 -35.66 9.25 -15.86
CA MET A 38 -35.50 8.33 -14.74
C MET A 38 -36.89 8.10 -14.14
N THR A 39 -37.55 6.99 -14.49
CA THR A 39 -38.69 6.48 -13.74
C THR A 39 -38.19 6.14 -12.36
N ILE A 40 -38.67 6.84 -11.34
CA ILE A 40 -38.39 6.54 -9.93
C ILE A 40 -38.95 5.12 -9.66
N PRO A 41 -38.13 4.11 -9.34
CA PRO A 41 -38.66 2.82 -8.96
C PRO A 41 -39.43 2.97 -7.64
N PRO A 42 -40.56 2.24 -7.48
CA PRO A 42 -41.34 2.30 -6.27
C PRO A 42 -40.46 1.88 -5.06
N LEU A 43 -40.61 2.55 -3.95
CA LEU A 43 -39.86 2.42 -2.68
C LEU A 43 -39.82 0.97 -2.11
N SER A 44 -40.59 0.04 -2.64
CA SER A 44 -40.64 -1.35 -2.23
C SER A 44 -39.61 -2.28 -2.89
N LYS A 45 -38.85 -1.78 -3.86
CA LYS A 45 -37.73 -2.49 -4.49
C LYS A 45 -36.53 -1.58 -4.52
N SER A 46 -35.85 -1.45 -3.37
CA SER A 46 -34.42 -1.21 -3.41
C SER A 46 -33.87 -2.24 -4.41
N PRO A 47 -33.15 -1.83 -5.48
CA PRO A 47 -32.40 -2.81 -6.24
C PRO A 47 -31.58 -3.54 -5.20
N SER A 48 -31.82 -4.83 -5.04
CA SER A 48 -30.87 -5.71 -4.38
C SER A 48 -29.58 -5.44 -5.13
N ILE A 49 -28.71 -4.62 -4.54
CA ILE A 49 -27.34 -4.44 -5.00
C ILE A 49 -26.87 -5.88 -5.13
N PRO A 50 -26.44 -6.36 -6.31
CA PRO A 50 -25.78 -7.63 -6.35
C PRO A 50 -24.70 -7.51 -5.27
N LEU A 51 -24.87 -8.26 -4.20
CA LEU A 51 -23.81 -8.52 -3.27
C LEU A 51 -22.62 -8.77 -4.19
N TYR A 52 -21.56 -7.99 -4.05
CA TYR A 52 -20.27 -8.23 -4.66
C TYR A 52 -20.16 -9.76 -4.76
N GLU A 53 -20.22 -10.28 -6.02
CA GLU A 53 -19.82 -11.66 -6.18
C GLU A 53 -18.37 -11.66 -5.75
N PRO A 54 -18.06 -12.19 -4.57
CA PRO A 54 -16.68 -12.34 -4.20
C PRO A 54 -16.04 -13.07 -5.37
N TRP A 55 -14.80 -12.75 -5.68
CA TRP A 55 -13.93 -13.56 -6.53
C TRP A 55 -14.44 -15.00 -6.43
N PRO A 56 -14.63 -15.72 -7.56
CA PRO A 56 -15.17 -17.06 -7.49
C PRO A 56 -14.39 -17.79 -6.41
N LEU A 57 -14.93 -17.75 -5.21
CA LEU A 57 -14.42 -18.50 -4.08
C LEU A 57 -14.56 -19.92 -4.58
N LEU A 58 -13.44 -20.54 -4.88
CA LEU A 58 -13.41 -21.98 -4.97
C LEU A 58 -14.21 -22.44 -3.77
N LYS A 59 -15.30 -23.15 -3.98
CA LYS A 59 -16.13 -23.70 -2.93
C LYS A 59 -15.27 -24.64 -2.10
N GLY A 60 -14.49 -24.04 -1.19
CA GLY A 60 -13.87 -24.73 -0.09
C GLY A 60 -14.97 -24.99 0.91
N ASP A 61 -15.27 -26.24 1.14
CA ASP A 61 -16.06 -26.68 2.28
C ASP A 61 -15.55 -26.00 3.54
N GLU A 62 -16.42 -25.76 4.51
CA GLU A 62 -16.10 -25.36 5.88
C GLU A 62 -15.35 -26.50 6.63
N GLY A 63 -14.44 -27.17 5.94
CA GLY A 63 -13.52 -28.17 6.48
C GLY A 63 -12.30 -27.47 7.04
N GLY A 64 -11.83 -27.90 8.19
CA GLY A 64 -10.62 -27.38 8.83
C GLY A 64 -9.43 -27.33 7.85
N LEU A 65 -8.44 -26.47 8.14
CA LEU A 65 -7.20 -26.35 7.38
C LEU A 65 -6.71 -27.74 6.98
N SER A 66 -6.49 -27.95 5.68
CA SER A 66 -5.90 -29.22 5.21
C SER A 66 -4.52 -29.40 5.85
N GLU A 67 -4.11 -30.63 6.09
CA GLU A 67 -2.78 -30.91 6.69
C GLU A 67 -1.64 -30.25 5.89
N ALA A 68 -1.85 -29.97 4.59
CA ALA A 68 -0.91 -29.26 3.74
C ALA A 68 -1.63 -28.21 2.87
N LEU A 69 -1.20 -26.97 2.96
CA LEU A 69 -1.78 -25.82 2.27
C LEU A 69 -1.34 -25.76 0.80
N THR A 70 -2.31 -25.67 -0.10
CA THR A 70 -2.08 -25.36 -1.51
C THR A 70 -2.00 -23.85 -1.76
N LEU A 71 -1.41 -23.45 -2.89
CA LEU A 71 -1.38 -22.05 -3.31
C LEU A 71 -2.80 -21.45 -3.42
N GLU A 72 -3.74 -22.23 -3.95
CA GLU A 72 -5.13 -21.80 -4.14
C GLU A 72 -5.84 -21.54 -2.81
N GLU A 73 -5.62 -22.41 -1.80
CA GLU A 73 -6.13 -22.22 -0.45
C GLU A 73 -5.52 -20.97 0.22
N CYS A 74 -4.21 -20.76 0.09
CA CYS A 74 -3.56 -19.55 0.58
C CYS A 74 -4.13 -18.29 -0.05
N ILE A 75 -4.39 -18.29 -1.36
CA ILE A 75 -5.03 -17.17 -2.06
C ILE A 75 -6.44 -16.93 -1.52
N SER A 76 -7.25 -17.98 -1.35
CA SER A 76 -8.62 -17.87 -0.87
C SER A 76 -8.68 -17.30 0.55
N LEU A 77 -7.79 -17.78 1.44
CA LEU A 77 -7.66 -17.28 2.81
C LEU A 77 -7.23 -15.81 2.83
N ALA A 78 -6.25 -15.44 2.01
CA ALA A 78 -5.77 -14.07 1.93
C ALA A 78 -6.87 -13.11 1.42
N LEU A 79 -7.61 -13.47 0.37
CA LEU A 79 -8.72 -12.67 -0.14
C LEU A 79 -9.85 -12.50 0.89
N LYS A 80 -10.03 -13.47 1.78
CA LYS A 80 -11.02 -13.41 2.87
C LYS A 80 -10.55 -12.60 4.07
N ASN A 81 -9.27 -12.70 4.44
CA ASN A 81 -8.77 -12.26 5.74
C ASN A 81 -7.82 -11.06 5.67
N ASN A 82 -7.26 -10.72 4.50
CA ASN A 82 -6.23 -9.68 4.40
C ASN A 82 -6.78 -8.30 4.76
N ASP A 83 -6.14 -7.64 5.75
CA ASP A 83 -6.60 -6.36 6.29
C ASP A 83 -6.47 -5.21 5.26
N SER A 84 -5.47 -5.23 4.38
CA SER A 84 -5.33 -4.22 3.33
C SER A 84 -6.48 -4.29 2.32
N LEU A 85 -6.92 -5.50 1.95
CA LEU A 85 -8.08 -5.69 1.09
C LEU A 85 -9.37 -5.28 1.80
N ARG A 86 -9.52 -5.62 3.10
CA ARG A 86 -10.66 -5.17 3.92
C ARG A 86 -10.73 -3.65 4.03
N ALA A 87 -9.58 -2.98 4.16
CA ALA A 87 -9.53 -1.52 4.13
C ALA A 87 -10.03 -0.97 2.79
N SER A 88 -9.61 -1.55 1.65
CA SER A 88 -10.11 -1.16 0.32
C SER A 88 -11.61 -1.43 0.13
N LEU A 89 -12.17 -2.48 0.75
CA LEU A 89 -13.61 -2.74 0.77
C LEU A 89 -14.35 -1.68 1.59
N SER A 90 -13.77 -1.24 2.72
CA SER A 90 -14.33 -0.14 3.51
C SER A 90 -14.32 1.20 2.75
N ASP A 91 -13.27 1.49 1.97
CA ASP A 91 -13.23 2.65 1.06
C ASP A 91 -14.32 2.58 -0.01
N LEU A 92 -14.58 1.40 -0.56
CA LEU A 92 -15.71 1.21 -1.48
C LEU A 92 -17.05 1.50 -0.79
N ASP A 93 -17.25 1.05 0.45
CA ASP A 93 -18.47 1.30 1.20
C ASP A 93 -18.63 2.80 1.55
N ILE A 94 -17.55 3.52 1.82
CA ILE A 94 -17.58 4.99 1.96
C ILE A 94 -18.17 5.63 0.69
N HIS A 95 -17.65 5.30 -0.50
CA HIS A 95 -18.16 5.85 -1.75
C HIS A 95 -19.60 5.43 -2.07
N LYS A 96 -20.02 4.20 -1.71
CA LYS A 96 -21.43 3.79 -1.79
C LYS A 96 -22.35 4.64 -0.91
N TYR A 97 -21.90 4.96 0.31
CA TYR A 97 -22.67 5.84 1.19
C TYR A 97 -22.67 7.30 0.68
N GLU A 98 -21.60 7.79 0.07
CA GLU A 98 -21.57 9.10 -0.58
C GLU A 98 -22.54 9.16 -1.75
N THR A 99 -22.64 8.12 -2.56
CA THR A 99 -23.65 8.01 -3.64
C THR A 99 -25.07 8.06 -3.07
N LYS A 100 -25.36 7.29 -2.00
CA LYS A 100 -26.67 7.30 -1.33
C LYS A 100 -26.98 8.66 -0.70
N LYS A 101 -25.98 9.31 -0.11
CA LYS A 101 -26.10 10.65 0.46
C LYS A 101 -26.47 11.67 -0.65
N SER A 102 -25.72 11.65 -1.77
CA SER A 102 -26.01 12.56 -2.91
C SER A 102 -27.40 12.31 -3.50
N TYR A 103 -27.85 11.05 -3.54
CA TYR A 103 -29.22 10.71 -3.92
C TYR A 103 -30.25 11.30 -2.95
N SER A 104 -29.98 11.27 -1.64
CA SER A 104 -30.89 11.82 -0.64
C SER A 104 -31.09 13.34 -0.74
N GLU A 105 -30.14 14.07 -1.33
CA GLU A 105 -30.24 15.51 -1.54
C GLU A 105 -31.30 15.91 -2.59
N LEU A 106 -31.78 14.96 -3.39
CA LEU A 106 -32.89 15.17 -4.34
C LEU A 106 -34.26 15.24 -3.64
N PHE A 107 -34.38 14.75 -2.40
CA PHE A 107 -35.61 14.63 -1.66
C PHE A 107 -35.84 15.81 -0.72
N PRO A 108 -37.10 15.98 -0.21
CA PRO A 108 -37.40 17.04 0.75
C PRO A 108 -36.60 16.88 2.04
N LYS A 109 -35.97 17.96 2.47
CA LYS A 109 -35.32 18.01 3.80
C LYS A 109 -36.34 18.59 4.80
N ILE A 110 -36.57 17.82 5.86
CA ILE A 110 -37.41 18.20 6.99
C ILE A 110 -36.51 18.60 8.15
N SER A 111 -36.70 19.77 8.73
CA SER A 111 -35.94 20.27 9.88
C SER A 111 -36.83 20.91 10.92
N LEU A 112 -36.55 20.65 12.20
CA LEU A 112 -37.15 21.29 13.35
C LEU A 112 -36.10 22.19 14.00
N SER A 113 -36.41 23.47 14.12
CA SER A 113 -35.61 24.44 14.87
C SER A 113 -36.38 24.88 16.12
N VAL A 114 -35.74 24.84 17.25
CA VAL A 114 -36.27 25.33 18.53
C VAL A 114 -35.34 26.44 18.98
N GLN A 115 -35.92 27.61 19.16
CA GLN A 115 -35.19 28.79 19.62
C GLN A 115 -35.82 29.30 20.91
N TYR A 116 -35.00 29.49 21.93
CA TYR A 116 -35.35 30.15 23.18
C TYR A 116 -34.35 31.28 23.40
N ALA A 117 -34.84 32.49 23.56
CA ALA A 117 -33.98 33.65 23.79
C ALA A 117 -34.45 34.39 25.03
N LEU A 118 -33.48 34.83 25.83
CA LEU A 118 -33.66 35.69 26.99
C LEU A 118 -32.90 36.99 26.72
N SER A 119 -33.64 38.09 26.77
CA SER A 119 -33.09 39.44 26.58
C SER A 119 -33.09 40.19 27.91
N ASN A 120 -32.13 41.03 28.14
CA ASN A 120 -32.04 41.88 29.35
C ASN A 120 -33.09 42.99 29.42
N LYS A 121 -33.77 43.24 28.29
CA LYS A 121 -34.91 44.17 28.17
C LYS A 121 -35.85 43.66 27.10
N ALA A 122 -37.16 43.90 27.33
CA ALA A 122 -38.16 43.67 26.31
C ALA A 122 -37.98 44.70 25.17
N PRO A 123 -38.13 44.26 23.90
CA PRO A 123 -38.17 45.20 22.78
C PRO A 123 -39.33 46.20 22.95
N SER A 124 -39.10 47.47 22.68
CA SER A 124 -40.13 48.52 22.74
C SER A 124 -40.01 49.46 21.56
N PHE A 125 -41.13 50.05 21.15
CA PHE A 125 -41.19 51.14 20.22
C PHE A 125 -41.34 52.47 20.96
N ILE A 126 -40.54 53.44 20.63
CA ILE A 126 -40.64 54.77 21.16
C ILE A 126 -41.29 55.65 20.08
N ILE A 127 -42.52 56.15 20.37
CA ILE A 127 -43.17 57.18 19.56
C ILE A 127 -42.75 58.50 20.16
N GLU A 128 -41.96 59.23 19.41
CA GLU A 128 -41.43 60.52 19.89
C GLU A 128 -42.59 61.58 20.02
N LYS A 129 -42.40 62.48 20.93
CA LYS A 129 -43.29 63.64 21.09
C LYS A 129 -43.50 64.35 19.76
N ASN A 130 -44.75 64.70 19.44
CA ASN A 130 -45.18 65.44 18.21
C ASN A 130 -45.04 64.62 16.90
N THR A 131 -44.93 63.27 16.95
CA THR A 131 -44.80 62.42 15.76
C THR A 131 -46.01 62.61 14.78
N PHE A 132 -47.22 62.74 15.26
CA PHE A 132 -48.42 62.84 14.42
C PHE A 132 -48.90 64.23 14.24
N SER A 133 -48.79 65.10 15.26
CA SER A 133 -49.08 66.57 15.21
C SER A 133 -48.56 67.26 16.49
N ALA A 134 -48.56 68.62 16.51
CA ALA A 134 -48.11 69.38 17.69
C ALA A 134 -48.88 68.96 18.94
N GLY A 135 -48.19 68.37 19.92
CA GLY A 135 -48.78 67.84 21.17
C GLY A 135 -49.33 66.42 21.11
N ILE A 136 -49.15 65.69 19.97
CA ILE A 136 -49.63 64.31 19.87
C ILE A 136 -48.43 63.34 19.43
N PRO A 137 -47.94 62.46 20.32
CA PRO A 137 -48.21 62.47 21.77
C PRO A 137 -47.53 63.62 22.48
N ALA A 138 -48.04 64.01 23.67
CA ALA A 138 -47.53 65.15 24.45
C ALA A 138 -46.12 64.84 25.05
N SER A 139 -45.78 63.65 25.17
CA SER A 139 -44.44 63.08 25.61
C SER A 139 -44.08 61.87 24.78
N ASN A 140 -42.82 61.44 24.83
CA ASN A 140 -42.42 60.17 24.23
C ASN A 140 -43.23 59.02 24.88
N VAL A 141 -43.82 58.19 24.03
CA VAL A 141 -44.60 57.01 24.48
C VAL A 141 -43.82 55.76 24.10
N GLU A 142 -43.46 54.95 25.10
CA GLU A 142 -42.84 53.65 24.91
C GLU A 142 -43.93 52.59 24.86
N LEU A 143 -44.06 51.93 23.74
CA LEU A 143 -44.98 50.81 23.54
C LEU A 143 -44.24 49.47 23.59
N PRO A 144 -44.60 48.55 24.43
CA PRO A 144 -43.95 47.22 24.45
C PRO A 144 -44.20 46.53 23.11
N ALA A 145 -43.13 46.07 22.48
CA ALA A 145 -43.14 45.36 21.18
C ALA A 145 -42.89 43.89 21.31
N GLY A 146 -42.45 43.44 22.50
CA GLY A 146 -42.17 42.07 22.80
C GLY A 146 -42.02 41.80 24.31
N GLU A 147 -41.42 40.68 24.67
CA GLU A 147 -41.10 40.32 26.02
C GLU A 147 -39.61 39.96 26.19
N GLU A 148 -39.08 39.95 27.40
CA GLU A 148 -37.71 39.56 27.73
C GLU A 148 -37.41 38.10 27.38
N THR A 149 -38.44 37.25 27.41
CA THR A 149 -38.32 35.85 27.11
C THR A 149 -39.13 35.50 25.87
N THR A 150 -38.44 34.98 24.85
CA THR A 150 -39.09 34.53 23.60
C THR A 150 -38.79 33.09 23.31
N TYR A 151 -39.74 32.37 22.72
CA TYR A 151 -39.55 31.03 22.19
C TYR A 151 -40.16 30.93 20.79
N ALA A 152 -39.51 30.11 19.94
CA ALA A 152 -40.05 29.79 18.63
C ALA A 152 -39.75 28.33 18.28
N TYR A 153 -40.75 27.61 17.79
CA TYR A 153 -40.65 26.27 17.23
C TYR A 153 -40.96 26.37 15.75
N THR A 154 -39.98 26.10 14.91
CA THR A 154 -40.14 26.15 13.44
C THR A 154 -39.91 24.77 12.84
N LEU A 155 -40.95 24.19 12.28
CA LEU A 155 -40.87 22.99 11.42
C LEU A 155 -40.79 23.50 9.98
N SER A 156 -39.74 23.11 9.26
CA SER A 156 -39.57 23.50 7.86
C SER A 156 -39.32 22.30 6.95
N ILE A 157 -39.88 22.33 5.77
CA ILE A 157 -39.71 21.35 4.69
C ILE A 157 -39.16 22.13 3.50
N ARG A 158 -38.00 21.73 2.99
CA ARG A 158 -37.35 22.32 1.81
C ARG A 158 -37.20 21.27 0.71
N GLN A 159 -37.82 21.50 -0.46
CA GLN A 159 -37.71 20.63 -1.63
C GLN A 159 -37.01 21.42 -2.76
N PRO A 160 -35.87 20.93 -3.26
CA PRO A 160 -35.31 21.41 -4.52
C PRO A 160 -36.26 21.06 -5.66
N ILE A 161 -36.60 22.04 -6.52
CA ILE A 161 -37.42 21.84 -7.73
C ILE A 161 -36.55 21.84 -8.96
N PHE A 162 -35.65 22.81 -9.06
CA PHE A 162 -34.72 22.92 -10.17
C PHE A 162 -33.40 23.49 -9.66
N THR A 163 -32.29 22.86 -10.02
CA THR A 163 -30.95 23.28 -9.61
C THR A 163 -29.97 23.39 -10.79
N GLY A 164 -30.50 23.55 -12.02
CA GLY A 164 -29.67 23.61 -13.23
C GLY A 164 -28.94 22.31 -13.52
N GLY A 165 -29.42 21.19 -13.00
CA GLY A 165 -28.73 19.88 -13.10
C GLY A 165 -27.65 19.64 -12.03
N TYR A 166 -27.43 20.57 -11.08
CA TYR A 166 -26.40 20.44 -10.03
C TYR A 166 -26.55 19.15 -9.23
N LEU A 167 -27.71 18.91 -8.63
CA LEU A 167 -27.94 17.74 -7.78
C LEU A 167 -27.87 16.42 -8.56
N THR A 168 -28.43 16.40 -9.78
CA THR A 168 -28.40 15.20 -10.64
C THR A 168 -26.97 14.84 -11.04
N ASN A 169 -26.20 15.84 -11.52
CA ASN A 169 -24.80 15.59 -11.90
C ASN A 169 -23.93 15.30 -10.68
N THR A 170 -24.22 15.85 -9.50
CA THR A 170 -23.53 15.52 -8.23
C THR A 170 -23.78 14.05 -7.86
N TYR A 171 -25.02 13.55 -7.98
CA TYR A 171 -25.32 12.14 -7.77
C TYR A 171 -24.62 11.24 -8.79
N GLU A 172 -24.65 11.58 -10.07
CA GLU A 172 -23.95 10.82 -11.11
C GLU A 172 -22.43 10.84 -10.93
N SER A 173 -21.85 11.97 -10.51
CA SER A 173 -20.44 12.12 -10.15
C SER A 173 -20.05 11.18 -9.00
N ALA A 174 -20.84 11.16 -7.93
CA ALA A 174 -20.64 10.22 -6.82
C ALA A 174 -20.70 8.74 -7.29
N GLY A 175 -21.65 8.42 -8.18
CA GLY A 175 -21.73 7.08 -8.80
C GLY A 175 -20.52 6.72 -9.66
N MET A 176 -19.89 7.68 -10.34
CA MET A 176 -18.64 7.43 -11.07
C MET A 176 -17.46 7.19 -10.12
N GLN A 177 -17.41 7.93 -9.00
CA GLN A 177 -16.40 7.71 -7.95
C GLN A 177 -16.57 6.35 -7.27
N GLU A 178 -17.80 5.91 -7.01
CA GLU A 178 -18.09 4.56 -6.50
C GLU A 178 -17.57 3.48 -7.44
N LYS A 179 -17.84 3.59 -8.75
CA LYS A 179 -17.33 2.64 -9.76
C LYS A 179 -15.81 2.67 -9.87
N ALA A 180 -15.19 3.85 -9.76
CA ALA A 180 -13.73 3.95 -9.73
C ALA A 180 -13.14 3.24 -8.50
N SER A 181 -13.75 3.42 -7.32
CA SER A 181 -13.35 2.73 -6.09
C SER A 181 -13.55 1.21 -6.20
N GLU A 182 -14.66 0.75 -6.80
CA GLU A 182 -14.88 -0.67 -7.07
C GLU A 182 -13.75 -1.28 -7.90
N MET A 183 -13.32 -0.60 -8.96
CA MET A 183 -12.20 -1.08 -9.77
C MET A 183 -10.87 -1.06 -9.01
N ARG A 184 -10.62 -0.06 -8.18
CA ARG A 184 -9.43 -0.02 -7.31
C ARG A 184 -9.43 -1.18 -6.30
N THR A 185 -10.58 -1.48 -5.69
CA THR A 185 -10.72 -2.60 -4.76
C THR A 185 -10.44 -3.95 -5.46
N LYS A 186 -10.93 -4.12 -6.69
CA LYS A 186 -10.59 -5.31 -7.51
C LYS A 186 -9.09 -5.38 -7.79
N GLY A 187 -8.45 -4.26 -8.10
CA GLY A 187 -7.00 -4.18 -8.29
C GLY A 187 -6.21 -4.50 -7.02
N ALA A 188 -6.69 -4.05 -5.85
CA ALA A 188 -6.10 -4.42 -4.56
C ALA A 188 -6.20 -5.94 -4.30
N GLY A 189 -7.28 -6.59 -4.72
CA GLY A 189 -7.39 -8.05 -4.70
C GLY A 189 -6.34 -8.73 -5.58
N ASP A 190 -6.15 -8.25 -6.82
CA ASP A 190 -5.10 -8.76 -7.73
C ASP A 190 -3.70 -8.61 -7.12
N GLU A 191 -3.44 -7.49 -6.42
CA GLU A 191 -2.16 -7.25 -5.72
C GLU A 191 -1.95 -8.22 -4.55
N VAL A 192 -2.98 -8.51 -3.76
CA VAL A 192 -2.93 -9.51 -2.69
C VAL A 192 -2.61 -10.89 -3.26
N VAL A 193 -3.28 -11.31 -4.35
CA VAL A 193 -3.00 -12.57 -5.03
C VAL A 193 -1.54 -12.66 -5.48
N MET A 194 -1.02 -11.60 -6.09
CA MET A 194 0.38 -11.54 -6.54
C MET A 194 1.35 -11.67 -5.35
N LYS A 195 1.10 -10.95 -4.24
CA LYS A 195 1.93 -11.03 -3.03
C LYS A 195 1.93 -12.44 -2.42
N VAL A 196 0.76 -13.09 -2.35
CA VAL A 196 0.66 -14.47 -1.84
C VAL A 196 1.43 -15.42 -2.74
N LYS A 197 1.28 -15.34 -4.07
CA LYS A 197 2.04 -16.16 -5.02
C LYS A 197 3.55 -15.97 -4.84
N SER A 198 4.00 -14.73 -4.69
CA SER A 198 5.42 -14.42 -4.49
C SER A 198 5.97 -15.06 -3.22
N VAL A 199 5.30 -14.86 -2.07
CA VAL A 199 5.76 -15.41 -0.79
C VAL A 199 5.67 -16.93 -0.76
N TYR A 200 4.63 -17.52 -1.35
CA TYR A 200 4.44 -18.96 -1.43
C TYR A 200 5.54 -19.65 -2.25
N TYR A 201 5.86 -19.13 -3.44
CA TYR A 201 6.95 -19.65 -4.25
C TYR A 201 8.31 -19.46 -3.58
N ASP A 202 8.50 -18.35 -2.88
CA ASP A 202 9.73 -18.07 -2.14
C ASP A 202 9.91 -19.03 -0.94
N LEU A 203 8.82 -19.43 -0.28
CA LEU A 203 8.80 -20.48 0.72
C LEU A 203 9.19 -21.84 0.13
N LEU A 204 8.61 -22.22 -1.01
CA LEU A 204 8.94 -23.48 -1.70
C LEU A 204 10.42 -23.53 -2.08
N LYS A 205 10.99 -22.41 -2.58
CA LYS A 205 12.43 -22.28 -2.88
C LYS A 205 13.28 -22.51 -1.63
N THR A 206 12.93 -21.84 -0.54
CA THR A 206 13.68 -21.91 0.71
C THR A 206 13.58 -23.28 1.37
N LEU A 207 12.41 -23.92 1.30
CA LEU A 207 12.21 -25.29 1.75
C LEU A 207 13.12 -26.25 0.97
N LYS A 208 13.18 -26.10 -0.35
CA LYS A 208 14.04 -26.95 -1.18
C LYS A 208 15.52 -26.74 -0.93
N ALA A 209 15.93 -25.49 -0.72
CA ALA A 209 17.31 -25.16 -0.32
C ALA A 209 17.67 -25.80 1.03
N LYS A 210 16.77 -25.78 2.01
CA LYS A 210 16.93 -26.42 3.33
C LYS A 210 17.11 -27.94 3.21
N GLU A 211 16.30 -28.60 2.39
CA GLU A 211 16.41 -30.03 2.12
C GLU A 211 17.80 -30.40 1.55
N ILE A 212 18.24 -29.66 0.53
CA ILE A 212 19.56 -29.86 -0.09
C ILE A 212 20.68 -29.65 0.93
N GLN A 213 20.62 -28.58 1.73
CA GLN A 213 21.67 -28.34 2.73
C GLN A 213 21.73 -29.43 3.80
N ARG A 214 20.59 -29.97 4.24
CA ARG A 214 20.54 -31.09 5.17
C ARG A 214 21.18 -32.34 4.58
N GLN A 215 20.93 -32.62 3.30
CA GLN A 215 21.56 -33.76 2.62
C GLN A 215 23.08 -33.57 2.50
N ILE A 216 23.54 -32.37 2.14
CA ILE A 216 24.97 -32.03 2.07
C ILE A 216 25.66 -32.25 3.43
N ILE A 217 25.03 -31.84 4.53
CA ILE A 217 25.56 -32.00 5.87
C ILE A 217 25.75 -33.50 6.17
N LYS A 218 24.77 -34.36 5.88
CA LYS A 218 24.89 -35.81 6.08
C LYS A 218 26.07 -36.40 5.32
N GLU A 219 26.28 -36.03 4.07
CA GLU A 219 27.40 -36.48 3.24
C GLU A 219 28.75 -36.02 3.80
N LYS A 220 28.82 -34.76 4.25
CA LYS A 220 30.03 -34.21 4.87
C LYS A 220 30.35 -34.89 6.22
N GLU A 221 29.33 -35.20 7.02
CA GLU A 221 29.50 -35.95 8.29
C GLU A 221 30.04 -37.35 8.05
N GLU A 222 29.53 -38.06 7.04
CA GLU A 222 30.06 -39.38 6.67
C GLU A 222 31.52 -39.31 6.17
N ARG A 223 31.85 -38.27 5.40
CA ARG A 223 33.24 -38.03 4.98
C ARG A 223 34.14 -37.71 6.16
N LEU A 224 33.70 -36.92 7.11
CA LEU A 224 34.49 -36.66 8.32
C LEU A 224 34.78 -37.95 9.07
N ARG A 225 33.81 -38.87 9.19
CA ARG A 225 33.98 -40.17 9.80
C ARG A 225 35.10 -40.95 9.11
N LEU A 226 35.08 -41.01 7.77
CA LEU A 226 36.13 -41.68 6.99
C LEU A 226 37.51 -41.01 7.16
N ALA A 227 37.54 -39.67 7.17
CA ALA A 227 38.78 -38.92 7.39
C ALA A 227 39.38 -39.18 8.79
N GLU A 228 38.55 -39.28 9.83
CA GLU A 228 39.01 -39.64 11.19
C GLU A 228 39.54 -41.05 11.27
N GLU A 229 38.99 -42.02 10.52
CA GLU A 229 39.50 -43.37 10.38
C GLU A 229 40.89 -43.40 9.69
N HIS A 230 41.00 -42.73 8.54
CA HIS A 230 42.26 -42.59 7.81
C HIS A 230 43.33 -41.85 8.62
N GLN A 231 42.97 -40.89 9.47
CA GLN A 231 43.93 -40.24 10.37
C GLN A 231 44.46 -41.21 11.41
N LYS A 232 43.61 -42.09 11.99
CA LYS A 232 44.03 -43.11 12.96
C LYS A 232 45.00 -44.12 12.33
N GLU A 233 44.81 -44.41 11.05
CA GLU A 233 45.70 -45.30 10.26
C GLU A 233 46.97 -44.58 9.77
N GLY A 234 47.09 -43.27 10.03
CA GLY A 234 48.26 -42.47 9.62
C GLY A 234 48.29 -42.09 8.12
N ILE A 235 47.19 -42.28 7.41
CA ILE A 235 47.10 -42.03 5.97
C ILE A 235 46.98 -40.54 5.67
N ILE A 236 46.24 -39.76 6.52
CA ILE A 236 46.06 -38.33 6.37
C ILE A 236 46.47 -37.54 7.61
N ASN A 237 46.75 -36.26 7.42
CA ASN A 237 47.16 -35.33 8.46
C ASN A 237 45.96 -34.84 9.31
N LYS A 238 46.25 -34.47 10.57
CA LYS A 238 45.26 -33.84 11.46
C LYS A 238 44.66 -32.56 10.85
N GLU A 239 45.38 -31.83 10.04
CA GLU A 239 44.93 -30.64 9.35
C GLU A 239 43.73 -30.92 8.43
N GLU A 240 43.73 -32.04 7.69
CA GLU A 240 42.62 -32.40 6.80
C GLU A 240 41.32 -32.71 7.58
N VAL A 241 41.43 -33.33 8.74
CA VAL A 241 40.29 -33.60 9.63
C VAL A 241 39.75 -32.29 10.21
N LEU A 242 40.61 -31.35 10.60
CA LEU A 242 40.19 -30.03 11.11
C LEU A 242 39.53 -29.20 10.00
N LEU A 243 40.02 -29.29 8.76
CA LEU A 243 39.41 -28.64 7.60
C LEU A 243 37.99 -29.20 7.35
N ALA A 244 37.80 -30.51 7.38
CA ALA A 244 36.49 -31.14 7.25
C ALA A 244 35.52 -30.69 8.36
N LYS A 245 36.00 -30.61 9.62
CA LYS A 245 35.19 -30.11 10.74
C LYS A 245 34.77 -28.64 10.56
N ALA A 246 35.68 -27.80 10.11
CA ALA A 246 35.39 -26.39 9.84
C ALA A 246 34.37 -26.24 8.71
N ASP A 247 34.46 -27.05 7.64
CA ASP A 247 33.53 -27.04 6.53
C ASP A 247 32.11 -27.48 6.95
N ILE A 248 31.98 -28.50 7.77
CA ILE A 248 30.70 -28.94 8.37
C ILE A 248 30.11 -27.81 9.24
N ALA A 249 30.93 -27.18 10.09
CA ALA A 249 30.46 -26.09 10.94
C ALA A 249 29.91 -24.92 10.12
N LYS A 250 30.60 -24.55 9.03
CA LYS A 250 30.13 -23.56 8.06
C LYS A 250 28.78 -23.96 7.45
N GLN A 251 28.66 -25.19 6.97
CA GLN A 251 27.42 -25.67 6.34
C GLN A 251 26.24 -25.71 7.32
N LYS A 252 26.48 -26.10 8.60
CA LYS A 252 25.45 -26.02 9.64
C LYS A 252 25.02 -24.58 9.93
N PHE A 253 25.93 -23.63 9.88
CA PHE A 253 25.60 -22.20 10.01
C PHE A 253 24.79 -21.71 8.82
N ASP A 254 25.12 -22.11 7.59
CA ASP A 254 24.36 -21.75 6.40
C ASP A 254 22.95 -22.37 6.44
N LEU A 255 22.80 -23.61 6.94
CA LEU A 255 21.48 -24.21 7.19
C LEU A 255 20.68 -23.40 8.21
N PHE A 256 21.28 -22.99 9.33
CA PHE A 256 20.61 -22.18 10.33
C PHE A 256 20.09 -20.82 9.76
N LYS A 257 20.86 -20.18 8.88
CA LYS A 257 20.39 -18.97 8.17
C LYS A 257 19.16 -19.26 7.31
N THR A 258 19.21 -20.35 6.54
CA THR A 258 18.11 -20.75 5.66
C THR A 258 16.85 -21.11 6.47
N GLU A 259 17.01 -21.74 7.64
CA GLU A 259 15.90 -22.01 8.56
C GLU A 259 15.27 -20.73 9.11
N ASN A 260 16.09 -19.74 9.48
CA ASN A 260 15.59 -18.44 9.89
C ASN A 260 14.86 -17.70 8.76
N GLU A 261 15.40 -17.74 7.53
CA GLU A 261 14.73 -17.18 6.36
C GLU A 261 13.39 -17.85 6.09
N PHE A 262 13.34 -19.17 6.19
CA PHE A 262 12.09 -19.94 6.06
C PHE A 262 11.05 -19.49 7.10
N ASN A 263 11.41 -19.40 8.37
CA ASN A 263 10.53 -18.99 9.45
C ASN A 263 9.97 -17.57 9.23
N ILE A 264 10.81 -16.63 8.78
CA ILE A 264 10.38 -15.26 8.48
C ILE A 264 9.36 -15.24 7.33
N LYS A 265 9.61 -16.02 6.28
CA LYS A 265 8.70 -16.11 5.12
C LYS A 265 7.40 -16.83 5.48
N GLU A 266 7.48 -17.85 6.33
CA GLU A 266 6.30 -18.53 6.88
C GLU A 266 5.40 -17.55 7.65
N GLU A 267 5.99 -16.77 8.57
CA GLU A 267 5.24 -15.74 9.29
C GLU A 267 4.68 -14.65 8.35
N THR A 268 5.40 -14.33 7.29
CA THR A 268 4.90 -13.40 6.27
C THR A 268 3.68 -13.97 5.54
N LEU A 269 3.69 -15.26 5.19
CA LEU A 269 2.53 -15.92 4.58
C LEU A 269 1.34 -15.97 5.54
N LYS A 270 1.57 -16.32 6.82
CA LYS A 270 0.53 -16.30 7.86
C LYS A 270 -0.10 -14.92 8.00
N ASN A 271 0.71 -13.88 8.03
CA ASN A 271 0.23 -12.50 8.08
C ASN A 271 -0.65 -12.13 6.87
N LEU A 272 -0.23 -12.52 5.66
CA LEU A 272 -1.00 -12.25 4.43
C LEU A 272 -2.33 -13.01 4.38
N THR A 273 -2.35 -14.24 4.89
CA THR A 273 -3.51 -15.14 4.85
C THR A 273 -4.42 -15.01 6.09
N GLY A 274 -3.96 -14.32 7.13
CA GLY A 274 -4.68 -14.19 8.39
C GLY A 274 -4.69 -15.48 9.23
N ILE A 275 -3.76 -16.40 8.98
CA ILE A 275 -3.55 -17.60 9.79
C ILE A 275 -2.87 -17.19 11.11
N ALA A 276 -3.27 -17.82 12.23
CA ALA A 276 -2.68 -17.53 13.53
C ALA A 276 -1.17 -17.89 13.56
N PRO A 277 -0.32 -17.06 14.21
CA PRO A 277 1.14 -17.29 14.24
C PRO A 277 1.55 -18.66 14.78
N ASP A 278 0.81 -19.20 15.75
CA ASP A 278 1.11 -20.46 16.41
C ASP A 278 0.70 -21.70 15.59
N THR A 279 0.08 -21.52 14.42
CA THR A 279 -0.36 -22.62 13.56
C THR A 279 0.83 -23.14 12.75
N GLU A 280 1.13 -24.42 12.85
CA GLU A 280 2.10 -25.06 11.94
C GLU A 280 1.48 -25.20 10.55
N ILE A 281 2.21 -24.80 9.52
CA ILE A 281 1.77 -24.94 8.13
C ILE A 281 2.75 -25.85 7.37
N SER A 282 2.20 -26.71 6.51
CA SER A 282 2.95 -27.45 5.51
C SER A 282 2.50 -27.01 4.11
N LEU A 283 3.36 -27.18 3.11
CA LEU A 283 3.09 -26.78 1.73
C LEU A 283 2.84 -28.01 0.87
N ALA A 284 1.75 -28.02 0.11
CA ALA A 284 1.37 -29.15 -0.74
C ALA A 284 2.00 -29.12 -2.12
N ASP A 285 2.24 -27.93 -2.67
CA ASP A 285 2.66 -27.76 -4.06
C ASP A 285 4.18 -27.86 -4.23
N ARG A 286 4.59 -28.05 -5.48
CA ARG A 286 6.00 -28.04 -5.90
C ARG A 286 6.23 -26.94 -6.93
N LEU A 287 7.47 -26.46 -7.02
CA LEU A 287 7.85 -25.57 -8.12
C LEU A 287 7.70 -26.28 -9.46
N GLU A 288 7.09 -25.63 -10.42
CA GLU A 288 6.83 -26.20 -11.75
C GLU A 288 7.62 -25.45 -12.82
N ASN A 289 8.18 -26.18 -13.76
CA ASN A 289 8.72 -25.60 -14.98
C ASN A 289 7.57 -25.35 -15.96
N LYS A 290 7.40 -24.11 -16.39
CA LYS A 290 6.27 -23.65 -17.20
C LYS A 290 6.78 -22.87 -18.41
N LYS A 291 6.06 -22.98 -19.53
CA LYS A 291 6.34 -22.22 -20.75
C LYS A 291 5.16 -21.36 -21.16
N LEU A 292 5.44 -20.09 -21.42
CA LEU A 292 4.42 -19.13 -21.86
C LEU A 292 4.25 -19.19 -23.38
N LEU A 293 2.99 -19.43 -23.82
CA LEU A 293 2.63 -19.57 -25.24
C LEU A 293 2.09 -18.28 -25.86
N ILE A 294 1.54 -17.37 -25.04
CA ILE A 294 0.92 -16.13 -25.54
C ILE A 294 1.96 -15.15 -26.11
N GLY A 295 1.59 -14.51 -27.22
CA GLY A 295 2.42 -13.49 -27.87
C GLY A 295 2.38 -12.13 -27.15
N LEU A 296 3.42 -11.30 -27.35
CA LEU A 296 3.52 -9.98 -26.74
C LEU A 296 2.37 -9.04 -27.12
N THR A 297 1.96 -9.02 -28.40
CA THR A 297 0.88 -8.14 -28.88
C THR A 297 -0.44 -8.48 -28.22
N GLU A 298 -0.80 -9.77 -28.22
CA GLU A 298 -2.03 -10.26 -27.58
C GLU A 298 -2.04 -9.98 -26.07
N SER A 299 -0.90 -10.13 -25.40
CA SER A 299 -0.75 -9.79 -23.97
C SER A 299 -1.04 -8.31 -23.68
N LYS A 300 -0.57 -7.40 -24.55
CA LYS A 300 -0.85 -5.95 -24.45
C LYS A 300 -2.34 -5.66 -24.63
N ASP A 301 -3.00 -6.34 -25.58
CA ASP A 301 -4.43 -6.15 -25.83
C ASP A 301 -5.29 -6.65 -24.65
N ILE A 302 -4.91 -7.79 -24.05
CA ILE A 302 -5.56 -8.31 -22.84
C ILE A 302 -5.40 -7.31 -21.69
N ALA A 303 -4.19 -6.78 -21.48
CA ALA A 303 -3.93 -5.82 -20.42
C ALA A 303 -4.78 -4.56 -20.54
N ILE A 304 -4.88 -3.98 -21.74
CA ILE A 304 -5.70 -2.78 -21.99
C ILE A 304 -7.17 -3.01 -21.63
N LYS A 305 -7.68 -4.22 -21.86
CA LYS A 305 -9.09 -4.56 -21.58
C LYS A 305 -9.35 -4.86 -20.11
N ASN A 306 -8.40 -5.51 -19.43
CA ASN A 306 -8.65 -6.13 -18.14
C ASN A 306 -8.08 -5.36 -16.94
N ARG A 307 -7.08 -4.50 -17.16
CA ARG A 307 -6.43 -3.77 -16.06
C ARG A 307 -7.41 -2.89 -15.30
N LYS A 308 -7.45 -3.12 -13.99
CA LYS A 308 -8.39 -2.46 -13.09
C LYS A 308 -8.03 -1.00 -12.85
N ASP A 309 -6.74 -0.66 -12.85
CA ASP A 309 -6.24 0.71 -12.74
C ASP A 309 -6.66 1.57 -13.95
N LEU A 310 -6.56 1.03 -15.18
CA LEU A 310 -7.05 1.71 -16.39
C LEU A 310 -8.56 1.93 -16.33
N SER A 311 -9.30 0.91 -15.90
CA SER A 311 -10.76 1.00 -15.74
C SER A 311 -11.17 2.00 -14.69
N ALA A 312 -10.48 2.03 -13.53
CA ALA A 312 -10.70 3.00 -12.46
C ALA A 312 -10.44 4.43 -12.96
N PHE A 313 -9.37 4.62 -13.73
CA PHE A 313 -9.02 5.93 -14.27
C PHE A 313 -10.04 6.43 -15.31
N GLN A 314 -10.59 5.53 -16.13
CA GLN A 314 -11.71 5.88 -17.05
C GLN A 314 -12.94 6.40 -16.29
N TYR A 315 -13.29 5.78 -15.15
CA TYR A 315 -14.37 6.31 -14.30
C TYR A 315 -14.01 7.65 -13.67
N THR A 316 -12.74 7.88 -13.35
CA THR A 316 -12.27 9.21 -12.89
C THR A 316 -12.40 10.28 -13.98
N ILE A 317 -12.17 9.95 -15.25
CA ILE A 317 -12.41 10.86 -16.39
C ILE A 317 -13.91 11.14 -16.53
N LYS A 318 -14.78 10.12 -16.47
CA LYS A 318 -16.24 10.29 -16.50
C LYS A 318 -16.75 11.14 -15.33
N ASN A 319 -16.11 11.03 -14.16
CA ASN A 319 -16.39 11.91 -13.04
C ASN A 319 -16.05 13.37 -13.35
N ALA A 320 -14.87 13.62 -13.94
CA ALA A 320 -14.48 14.98 -14.33
C ALA A 320 -15.41 15.59 -15.42
N GLU A 321 -15.97 14.77 -16.30
CA GLU A 321 -17.02 15.19 -17.22
C GLU A 321 -18.27 15.67 -16.48
N LYS A 322 -18.71 14.94 -15.43
CA LYS A 322 -19.82 15.39 -14.58
C LYS A 322 -19.48 16.65 -13.77
N GLU A 323 -18.22 16.83 -13.36
CA GLU A 323 -17.78 18.06 -12.72
C GLU A 323 -17.88 19.30 -13.65
N ILE A 324 -17.70 19.14 -14.97
CA ILE A 324 -17.97 20.21 -15.95
C ILE A 324 -19.45 20.58 -15.91
N ALA A 325 -20.35 19.58 -16.00
CA ALA A 325 -21.79 19.83 -15.95
C ALA A 325 -22.26 20.44 -14.62
N ILE A 326 -21.61 20.05 -13.49
CA ILE A 326 -21.82 20.68 -12.18
C ILE A 326 -21.41 22.14 -12.20
N ALA A 327 -20.26 22.48 -12.79
CA ALA A 327 -19.84 23.87 -12.93
C ALA A 327 -20.78 24.66 -13.85
N GLU A 328 -21.23 24.10 -14.97
CA GLU A 328 -22.17 24.69 -15.92
C GLU A 328 -23.56 24.91 -15.29
N SER A 329 -23.94 24.10 -14.28
CA SER A 329 -25.23 24.31 -13.57
C SER A 329 -25.35 25.66 -12.90
N SER A 330 -24.24 26.35 -12.62
CA SER A 330 -24.23 27.70 -12.02
C SER A 330 -24.68 28.80 -12.99
N PHE A 331 -24.80 28.52 -14.29
CA PHE A 331 -25.42 29.45 -15.23
C PHE A 331 -26.94 29.50 -15.11
N TYR A 332 -27.56 28.51 -14.47
CA TYR A 332 -29.00 28.37 -14.39
C TYR A 332 -29.54 28.79 -13.03
N PRO A 333 -30.79 29.32 -12.98
CA PRO A 333 -31.46 29.61 -11.71
C PRO A 333 -31.62 28.32 -10.86
N LYS A 334 -31.59 28.48 -9.54
CA LYS A 334 -31.92 27.42 -8.58
C LYS A 334 -33.23 27.71 -7.91
N SER A 335 -34.20 26.80 -7.96
CA SER A 335 -35.51 27.00 -7.36
C SER A 335 -35.82 25.94 -6.30
N PHE A 336 -36.42 26.40 -5.23
CA PHE A 336 -36.80 25.60 -4.06
C PHE A 336 -38.20 25.93 -3.62
N ILE A 337 -38.98 24.97 -3.19
CA ILE A 337 -40.19 25.16 -2.40
C ILE A 337 -39.84 24.99 -0.94
N VAL A 338 -40.16 25.96 -0.13
CA VAL A 338 -39.99 25.96 1.32
C VAL A 338 -41.32 26.12 2.00
N GLY A 339 -41.78 25.09 2.71
CA GLY A 339 -42.93 25.17 3.60
C GLY A 339 -42.41 25.29 5.03
N SER A 340 -42.94 26.20 5.81
CA SER A 340 -42.63 26.31 7.24
C SER A 340 -43.88 26.53 8.08
N TYR A 341 -43.86 25.94 9.28
CA TYR A 341 -44.81 26.22 10.34
C TYR A 341 -44.03 26.68 11.56
N THR A 342 -44.32 27.90 12.01
CA THR A 342 -43.68 28.52 13.17
C THR A 342 -44.73 28.73 14.24
N ARG A 343 -44.47 28.22 15.44
CA ARG A 343 -45.19 28.58 16.66
C ARG A 343 -44.25 29.33 17.58
N GLN A 344 -44.66 30.53 17.91
CA GLN A 344 -43.86 31.44 18.74
C GLN A 344 -44.73 32.06 19.86
N ARG A 345 -44.05 32.70 20.80
CA ARG A 345 -44.75 33.47 21.83
C ARG A 345 -45.56 34.59 21.18
N GLU A 346 -46.82 34.74 21.59
CA GLU A 346 -47.67 35.82 21.16
C GLU A 346 -47.12 37.15 21.71
N THR A 347 -46.97 38.12 20.83
CA THR A 347 -46.57 39.48 21.18
C THR A 347 -47.47 40.44 20.38
N PRO A 348 -47.58 41.72 20.76
CA PRO A 348 -48.39 42.71 20.00
C PRO A 348 -48.04 42.81 18.50
N LEU A 349 -46.83 42.34 18.11
CA LEU A 349 -46.32 42.42 16.73
C LEU A 349 -46.13 41.06 16.07
N SER A 350 -46.37 39.95 16.76
CA SER A 350 -46.19 38.61 16.21
C SER A 350 -47.41 37.73 16.38
N THR A 351 -47.74 36.97 15.32
CA THR A 351 -48.79 35.95 15.39
C THR A 351 -48.24 34.66 16.03
N PRO A 352 -48.98 34.03 16.97
CA PRO A 352 -48.49 32.87 17.66
C PRO A 352 -48.32 31.65 16.75
N ASP A 353 -49.11 31.52 15.71
CA ASP A 353 -49.12 30.41 14.75
C ASP A 353 -49.04 30.96 13.33
N LEU A 354 -47.92 30.71 12.65
CA LEU A 354 -47.69 31.17 11.26
C LEU A 354 -47.29 29.96 10.42
N TRP A 355 -47.96 29.73 9.32
CA TRP A 355 -47.50 28.89 8.25
C TRP A 355 -47.14 29.70 7.02
N THR A 356 -46.09 29.28 6.33
CA THR A 356 -45.61 29.95 5.13
C THR A 356 -45.28 28.92 4.07
N LEU A 357 -45.71 29.12 2.83
CA LEU A 357 -45.27 28.39 1.66
C LEU A 357 -44.62 29.39 0.70
N MET A 358 -43.36 29.16 0.37
CA MET A 358 -42.55 30.07 -0.41
C MET A 358 -41.87 29.33 -1.56
N LEU A 359 -42.00 29.87 -2.77
CA LEU A 359 -41.15 29.50 -3.89
C LEU A 359 -39.96 30.48 -3.91
N THR A 360 -38.77 29.94 -3.75
CA THR A 360 -37.53 30.72 -3.80
C THR A 360 -36.80 30.43 -5.11
N ILE A 361 -36.48 31.45 -5.88
CA ILE A 361 -35.66 31.36 -7.09
C ILE A 361 -34.44 32.24 -6.90
N ASN A 362 -33.26 31.59 -6.92
CA ASN A 362 -31.96 32.27 -6.82
C ASN A 362 -31.24 32.15 -8.15
N TRP A 363 -30.84 33.28 -8.73
CA TRP A 363 -30.11 33.34 -9.99
C TRP A 363 -29.04 34.42 -9.94
N ASP A 364 -27.79 33.99 -10.02
CA ASP A 364 -26.66 34.90 -10.09
C ASP A 364 -26.43 35.30 -11.56
N ILE A 365 -27.09 36.44 -11.96
CA ILE A 365 -27.13 36.88 -13.37
C ILE A 365 -25.77 37.36 -13.85
N PHE A 366 -24.96 37.94 -12.98
CA PHE A 366 -23.68 38.52 -13.35
C PHE A 366 -22.65 38.38 -12.19
N GLU A 367 -21.60 37.61 -12.40
CA GLU A 367 -20.53 37.34 -11.44
C GLU A 367 -19.12 37.66 -12.00
N TRP A 368 -19.00 38.65 -12.88
CA TRP A 368 -17.71 39.05 -13.47
C TRP A 368 -16.93 37.91 -14.13
N GLY A 369 -17.62 36.91 -14.68
CA GLY A 369 -17.03 35.79 -15.38
C GLY A 369 -16.61 34.62 -14.49
N LYS A 370 -16.87 34.63 -13.18
CA LYS A 370 -16.52 33.57 -12.23
C LYS A 370 -17.00 32.20 -12.71
N THR A 371 -18.28 32.05 -13.01
CA THR A 371 -18.85 30.80 -13.54
C THR A 371 -18.16 30.33 -14.80
N LYS A 372 -17.81 31.22 -15.75
CA LYS A 372 -17.06 30.89 -16.96
C LYS A 372 -15.65 30.33 -16.62
N PHE A 373 -14.98 30.95 -15.64
CA PHE A 373 -13.65 30.50 -15.21
C PHE A 373 -13.74 29.17 -14.49
N ASP A 374 -14.77 28.91 -13.70
CA ASP A 374 -15.00 27.61 -13.03
C ASP A 374 -15.22 26.49 -14.05
N VAL A 375 -16.02 26.73 -15.10
CA VAL A 375 -16.20 25.78 -16.21
C VAL A 375 -14.89 25.54 -16.95
N ASN A 376 -14.15 26.63 -17.27
CA ASN A 376 -12.86 26.47 -17.95
C ASN A 376 -11.84 25.68 -17.09
N ARG A 377 -11.84 25.90 -15.78
CA ARG A 377 -11.02 25.11 -14.83
C ARG A 377 -11.41 23.63 -14.85
N ALA A 378 -12.71 23.33 -14.84
CA ALA A 378 -13.19 21.95 -14.91
C ALA A 378 -12.82 21.28 -16.25
N LYS A 379 -12.93 22.01 -17.38
CA LYS A 379 -12.51 21.54 -18.71
C LYS A 379 -11.00 21.28 -18.76
N ALA A 380 -10.19 22.16 -18.21
CA ALA A 380 -8.74 21.96 -18.14
C ALA A 380 -8.37 20.74 -17.26
N LYS A 381 -9.12 20.48 -16.16
CA LYS A 381 -8.98 19.28 -15.35
C LYS A 381 -9.31 18.01 -16.14
N TYR A 382 -10.38 18.01 -16.90
CA TYR A 382 -10.77 16.90 -17.77
C TYR A 382 -9.71 16.61 -18.84
N GLU A 383 -9.18 17.62 -19.53
CA GLU A 383 -8.10 17.46 -20.51
C GLU A 383 -6.82 16.92 -19.86
N LYS A 384 -6.45 17.42 -18.68
CA LYS A 384 -5.31 16.93 -17.92
C LYS A 384 -5.46 15.43 -17.65
N LEU A 385 -6.62 14.99 -17.15
CA LEU A 385 -6.88 13.58 -16.85
C LEU A 385 -6.84 12.70 -18.11
N ASN A 386 -7.31 13.16 -19.27
CA ASN A 386 -7.18 12.41 -20.51
C ASN A 386 -5.71 12.17 -20.89
N ARG A 387 -4.85 13.19 -20.74
CA ARG A 387 -3.41 13.06 -21.01
C ARG A 387 -2.72 12.12 -20.02
N GLU A 388 -3.09 12.17 -18.76
CA GLU A 388 -2.61 11.26 -17.71
C GLU A 388 -3.04 9.80 -18.00
N TYR A 389 -4.26 9.60 -18.50
CA TYR A 389 -4.73 8.29 -18.92
C TYR A 389 -3.92 7.72 -20.11
N ASP A 390 -3.64 8.56 -21.11
CA ASP A 390 -2.81 8.15 -22.25
C ASP A 390 -1.39 7.76 -21.80
N SER A 391 -0.83 8.48 -20.81
CA SER A 391 0.45 8.11 -20.20
C SER A 391 0.35 6.77 -19.47
N LEU A 392 -0.63 6.62 -18.59
CA LEU A 392 -0.87 5.40 -17.83
C LEU A 392 -1.04 4.18 -18.75
N LYS A 393 -1.75 4.34 -19.87
CA LYS A 393 -1.91 3.30 -20.87
C LYS A 393 -0.58 2.89 -21.50
N LYS A 394 0.29 3.86 -21.83
CA LYS A 394 1.63 3.59 -22.37
C LYS A 394 2.52 2.89 -21.34
N ASP A 395 2.46 3.34 -20.09
CA ASP A 395 3.23 2.75 -18.98
C ASP A 395 2.79 1.30 -18.72
N ALA A 396 1.49 1.04 -18.74
CA ALA A 396 0.93 -0.31 -18.63
C ALA A 396 1.42 -1.24 -19.76
N MET A 397 1.41 -0.75 -21.01
CA MET A 397 1.92 -1.54 -22.16
C MET A 397 3.42 -1.84 -22.01
N LEU A 398 4.21 -0.87 -21.55
CA LEU A 398 5.64 -1.05 -21.31
C LEU A 398 5.91 -2.02 -20.14
N GLU A 399 5.08 -1.98 -19.09
CA GLU A 399 5.16 -2.93 -17.97
C GLU A 399 4.93 -4.36 -18.44
N VAL A 400 3.87 -4.61 -19.21
CA VAL A 400 3.59 -5.93 -19.80
C VAL A 400 4.76 -6.41 -20.66
N GLU A 401 5.31 -5.54 -21.49
CA GLU A 401 6.47 -5.88 -22.33
C GLU A 401 7.68 -6.28 -21.49
N LYS A 402 8.02 -5.53 -20.45
CA LYS A 402 9.11 -5.85 -19.53
C LYS A 402 8.90 -7.20 -18.85
N LYS A 403 7.67 -7.48 -18.37
CA LYS A 403 7.35 -8.75 -17.70
C LYS A 403 7.36 -9.93 -18.68
N TRP A 404 6.91 -9.72 -19.91
CA TRP A 404 6.98 -10.75 -20.96
C TRP A 404 8.44 -11.11 -21.29
N PHE A 405 9.33 -10.11 -21.48
CA PHE A 405 10.75 -10.37 -21.71
C PHE A 405 11.42 -11.03 -20.49
N LYS A 406 11.04 -10.66 -19.27
CA LYS A 406 11.54 -11.30 -18.04
C LYS A 406 11.21 -12.80 -18.00
N ILE A 407 10.01 -13.20 -18.47
CA ILE A 407 9.66 -14.62 -18.59
C ILE A 407 10.59 -15.30 -19.62
N LYS A 408 10.80 -14.69 -20.78
CA LYS A 408 11.67 -15.27 -21.81
C LYS A 408 13.13 -15.40 -21.36
N GLU A 409 13.61 -14.46 -20.58
CA GLU A 409 14.91 -14.52 -19.92
C GLU A 409 14.97 -15.69 -18.92
N ALA A 410 13.95 -15.82 -18.06
CA ALA A 410 13.87 -16.90 -17.08
C ALA A 410 13.78 -18.30 -17.75
N GLU A 411 12.97 -18.45 -18.83
CA GLU A 411 12.91 -19.69 -19.63
C GLU A 411 14.30 -20.09 -20.16
N GLN A 412 15.08 -19.14 -20.67
CA GLN A 412 16.45 -19.43 -21.13
C GLN A 412 17.41 -19.67 -19.97
N GLY A 413 17.25 -18.95 -18.85
CA GLY A 413 18.05 -19.15 -17.64
C GLY A 413 17.94 -20.55 -17.06
N ILE A 414 16.75 -21.16 -17.10
CA ILE A 414 16.55 -22.56 -16.67
C ILE A 414 17.34 -23.53 -17.57
N ASN A 415 17.33 -23.33 -18.89
CA ASN A 415 18.10 -24.19 -19.80
C ASN A 415 19.60 -24.13 -19.49
N VAL A 416 20.13 -22.91 -19.31
CA VAL A 416 21.54 -22.73 -18.98
C VAL A 416 21.91 -23.35 -17.62
N SER A 417 21.08 -23.13 -16.60
CA SER A 417 21.33 -23.70 -15.25
C SER A 417 21.18 -25.21 -15.23
N ARG A 418 20.27 -25.78 -16.03
CA ARG A 418 20.16 -27.23 -16.21
C ARG A 418 21.43 -27.83 -16.82
N ASP A 419 21.90 -27.27 -17.94
CA ASP A 419 23.09 -27.80 -18.63
C ASP A 419 24.35 -27.65 -17.73
N LYS A 420 24.44 -26.56 -16.94
CA LYS A 420 25.46 -26.36 -15.92
C LYS A 420 25.37 -27.44 -14.82
N LEU A 421 24.17 -27.79 -14.39
CA LEU A 421 23.95 -28.83 -13.38
C LEU A 421 24.37 -30.20 -13.87
N ILE A 422 23.98 -30.56 -15.12
CA ILE A 422 24.40 -31.85 -15.73
C ILE A 422 25.92 -31.94 -15.79
N TYR A 423 26.62 -30.89 -16.22
CA TYR A 423 28.08 -30.86 -16.20
C TYR A 423 28.64 -30.97 -14.79
N ALA A 424 28.06 -30.30 -13.81
CA ALA A 424 28.52 -30.34 -12.43
C ALA A 424 28.40 -31.74 -11.81
N GLU A 425 27.32 -32.46 -12.13
CA GLU A 425 27.08 -33.84 -11.66
C GLU A 425 28.11 -34.80 -12.24
N GLU A 426 28.39 -34.73 -13.52
CA GLU A 426 29.39 -35.58 -14.15
C GLU A 426 30.81 -35.24 -13.64
N ARG A 427 31.16 -33.96 -13.46
CA ARG A 427 32.41 -33.50 -12.86
C ARG A 427 32.57 -34.07 -11.44
N TYR A 428 31.54 -33.93 -10.59
CA TYR A 428 31.57 -34.42 -9.21
C TYR A 428 31.73 -35.93 -9.16
N LYS A 429 30.99 -36.70 -9.96
CA LYS A 429 31.08 -38.14 -10.08
C LYS A 429 32.51 -38.61 -10.43
N ASN A 430 33.10 -38.01 -11.47
CA ASN A 430 34.47 -38.35 -11.90
C ASN A 430 35.50 -37.94 -10.85
N THR A 431 35.34 -36.80 -10.19
CA THR A 431 36.25 -36.33 -9.14
C THR A 431 36.14 -37.21 -7.90
N SER A 432 34.94 -37.61 -7.51
CA SER A 432 34.74 -38.50 -6.36
C SER A 432 35.34 -39.88 -6.55
N LEU A 433 35.29 -40.45 -7.78
CA LEU A 433 35.96 -41.71 -8.11
C LEU A 433 37.48 -41.58 -7.99
N LYS A 434 38.09 -40.55 -8.61
CA LYS A 434 39.53 -40.32 -8.50
C LYS A 434 40.01 -40.08 -7.08
N TYR A 435 39.19 -39.43 -6.25
CA TYR A 435 39.50 -39.26 -4.83
C TYR A 435 39.51 -40.58 -4.06
N ARG A 436 38.54 -41.47 -4.30
CA ARG A 436 38.49 -42.81 -3.72
C ARG A 436 39.70 -43.68 -4.10
N GLU A 437 40.23 -43.47 -5.33
CA GLU A 437 41.41 -44.13 -5.82
C GLU A 437 42.74 -43.49 -5.33
N GLY A 438 42.65 -42.41 -4.55
CA GLY A 438 43.81 -41.67 -4.03
C GLY A 438 44.59 -40.88 -5.06
N ILE A 439 44.01 -40.63 -6.25
CA ILE A 439 44.66 -39.95 -7.38
C ILE A 439 44.70 -38.43 -7.19
N ILE A 440 43.70 -37.85 -6.52
CA ILE A 440 43.56 -36.40 -6.33
C ILE A 440 43.49 -36.03 -4.85
N LYS A 441 43.74 -34.73 -4.56
CA LYS A 441 43.71 -34.14 -3.21
C LYS A 441 42.30 -33.83 -2.77
N THR A 442 42.06 -33.80 -1.45
CA THR A 442 40.82 -33.39 -0.82
C THR A 442 40.31 -32.03 -1.32
N ALA A 443 41.21 -31.07 -1.58
CA ALA A 443 40.85 -29.73 -2.07
C ALA A 443 40.13 -29.76 -3.42
N GLU A 444 40.54 -30.64 -4.35
CA GLU A 444 39.91 -30.76 -5.68
C GLU A 444 38.48 -31.34 -5.58
N LEU A 445 38.30 -32.29 -4.66
CA LEU A 445 36.96 -32.84 -4.37
C LEU A 445 36.05 -31.76 -3.77
N LEU A 446 36.51 -30.98 -2.78
CA LEU A 446 35.76 -29.90 -2.15
C LEU A 446 35.34 -28.83 -3.18
N GLU A 447 36.23 -28.52 -4.15
CA GLU A 447 35.89 -27.60 -5.24
C GLU A 447 34.74 -28.14 -6.11
N ALA A 448 34.81 -29.42 -6.51
CA ALA A 448 33.76 -30.05 -7.29
C ALA A 448 32.43 -30.12 -6.54
N GLU A 449 32.45 -30.38 -5.22
CA GLU A 449 31.28 -30.34 -4.36
C GLU A 449 30.66 -28.95 -4.26
N THR A 450 31.48 -27.92 -4.03
CA THR A 450 31.00 -26.56 -3.99
C THR A 450 30.33 -26.20 -5.31
N TYR A 451 30.91 -26.61 -6.43
CA TYR A 451 30.38 -26.33 -7.75
C TYR A 451 29.03 -27.01 -8.03
N ILE A 452 28.86 -28.29 -7.64
CA ILE A 452 27.59 -29.00 -7.82
C ILE A 452 26.49 -28.41 -6.92
N VAL A 453 26.80 -28.09 -5.66
CA VAL A 453 25.86 -27.42 -4.74
C VAL A 453 25.41 -26.09 -5.28
N GLN A 454 26.34 -25.27 -5.76
CA GLN A 454 26.03 -24.00 -6.40
C GLN A 454 25.15 -24.20 -7.64
N SER A 455 25.49 -25.15 -8.52
CA SER A 455 24.73 -25.40 -9.75
C SER A 455 23.31 -25.88 -9.47
N ARG A 456 23.09 -26.66 -8.41
CA ARG A 456 21.73 -27.07 -7.95
C ARG A 456 20.92 -25.90 -7.44
N ASN A 457 21.51 -25.06 -6.60
CA ASN A 457 20.84 -23.87 -6.10
C ASN A 457 20.49 -22.90 -7.24
N GLU A 458 21.35 -22.73 -8.24
CA GLU A 458 21.08 -21.91 -9.42
C GLU A 458 19.94 -22.47 -10.25
N TYR A 459 19.85 -23.79 -10.44
CA TYR A 459 18.76 -24.43 -11.18
C TYR A 459 17.40 -24.24 -10.47
N ILE A 460 17.35 -24.45 -9.14
CA ILE A 460 16.14 -24.23 -8.35
C ILE A 460 15.75 -22.74 -8.37
N SER A 461 16.74 -21.85 -8.24
CA SER A 461 16.49 -20.41 -8.37
C SER A 461 15.92 -20.06 -9.73
N GLY A 462 16.40 -20.65 -10.81
CA GLY A 462 15.87 -20.44 -12.15
C GLY A 462 14.38 -20.82 -12.26
N ILE A 463 13.99 -21.97 -11.71
CA ILE A 463 12.56 -22.38 -11.69
C ILE A 463 11.72 -21.42 -10.85
N TYR A 464 12.24 -21.00 -9.69
CA TYR A 464 11.58 -20.00 -8.86
C TYR A 464 11.40 -18.67 -9.61
N ASP A 465 12.45 -18.16 -10.24
CA ASP A 465 12.44 -16.88 -10.97
C ASP A 465 11.43 -16.92 -12.13
N LEU A 466 11.26 -18.07 -12.79
CA LEU A 466 10.23 -18.28 -13.79
C LEU A 466 8.82 -18.20 -13.18
N ASN A 467 8.56 -18.90 -12.08
CA ASN A 467 7.24 -18.89 -11.44
C ASN A 467 6.86 -17.49 -10.94
N ILE A 468 7.82 -16.74 -10.40
CA ILE A 468 7.63 -15.34 -10.01
C ILE A 468 7.40 -14.44 -11.24
N ALA A 469 8.20 -14.59 -12.29
CA ALA A 469 8.01 -13.81 -13.51
C ALA A 469 6.62 -14.03 -14.13
N MET A 470 6.12 -15.28 -14.07
CA MET A 470 4.76 -15.60 -14.51
C MET A 470 3.68 -14.98 -13.61
N ALA A 471 3.85 -15.00 -12.29
CA ALA A 471 2.91 -14.36 -11.37
C ALA A 471 2.89 -12.82 -11.55
N GLU A 472 4.04 -12.19 -11.74
CA GLU A 472 4.16 -10.76 -12.03
C GLU A 472 3.54 -10.39 -13.39
N PHE A 473 3.70 -11.25 -14.39
CA PHE A 473 3.11 -11.06 -15.72
C PHE A 473 1.58 -11.18 -15.64
N GLU A 474 1.06 -12.20 -14.96
CA GLU A 474 -0.37 -12.40 -14.73
C GLU A 474 -0.99 -11.15 -14.07
N PHE A 475 -0.32 -10.60 -13.06
CA PHE A 475 -0.73 -9.34 -12.44
C PHE A 475 -0.70 -8.18 -13.44
N SER A 476 0.34 -8.07 -14.27
CA SER A 476 0.49 -6.97 -15.23
C SER A 476 -0.59 -6.93 -16.32
N ILE A 477 -1.15 -8.09 -16.68
CA ILE A 477 -2.26 -8.20 -17.62
C ILE A 477 -3.63 -8.25 -16.94
N SER A 478 -3.68 -8.32 -15.59
CA SER A 478 -4.90 -8.53 -14.77
C SER A 478 -5.81 -9.64 -15.32
N SER A 479 -5.21 -10.76 -15.72
CA SER A 479 -5.92 -11.90 -16.29
C SER A 479 -5.20 -13.19 -15.99
N ASN A 480 -5.97 -14.27 -15.78
CA ASN A 480 -5.42 -15.60 -15.56
C ASN A 480 -4.63 -16.07 -16.79
N ILE A 481 -3.41 -16.53 -16.58
CA ILE A 481 -2.51 -17.03 -17.63
C ILE A 481 -2.58 -18.54 -17.83
N TYR A 482 -3.22 -19.30 -16.98
CA TYR A 482 -3.27 -20.77 -17.08
C TYR A 482 -3.69 -21.32 -18.45
N PRO A 483 -4.63 -20.69 -19.21
CA PRO A 483 -4.96 -21.14 -20.55
C PRO A 483 -3.81 -21.02 -21.56
N PHE A 484 -2.81 -20.21 -21.27
CA PHE A 484 -1.68 -19.90 -22.16
C PHE A 484 -0.35 -20.47 -21.66
N VAL A 485 -0.39 -21.44 -20.73
CA VAL A 485 0.79 -22.03 -20.12
C VAL A 485 0.79 -23.54 -20.30
N THR A 486 1.92 -24.10 -20.71
CA THR A 486 2.19 -25.55 -20.71
C THR A 486 3.22 -25.88 -19.66
N LYS A 487 3.08 -27.06 -19.05
CA LYS A 487 4.10 -27.58 -18.13
C LYS A 487 5.19 -28.26 -18.97
N GLU A 488 6.45 -27.99 -18.62
CA GLU A 488 7.62 -28.69 -19.14
C GLU A 488 8.19 -29.61 -18.05
N GLU A 489 8.87 -30.68 -18.46
CA GLU A 489 9.51 -31.58 -17.51
C GLU A 489 10.61 -30.87 -16.75
N ILE A 490 10.68 -31.13 -15.44
CA ILE A 490 11.78 -30.70 -14.59
C ILE A 490 12.89 -31.74 -14.72
N TYR A 491 14.13 -31.30 -14.98
CA TYR A 491 15.28 -32.17 -14.87
C TYR A 491 15.44 -32.63 -13.42
N GLU A 492 15.24 -33.93 -13.18
CA GLU A 492 15.48 -34.52 -11.87
C GLU A 492 16.95 -35.01 -11.83
N PRO A 493 17.80 -34.39 -10.99
CA PRO A 493 19.18 -34.83 -10.83
C PRO A 493 19.26 -36.26 -10.35
N ALA A 494 20.20 -37.02 -10.91
CA ALA A 494 20.34 -38.43 -10.62
C ALA A 494 20.52 -38.76 -9.11
N ALA A 495 19.78 -39.72 -8.64
CA ALA A 495 19.94 -40.58 -7.45
C ALA A 495 19.71 -40.01 -6.05
N TRP A 496 19.85 -38.74 -5.73
CA TRP A 496 19.65 -38.28 -4.34
C TRP A 496 18.50 -37.31 -4.12
N ILE A 497 17.71 -37.08 -5.16
CA ILE A 497 16.37 -36.46 -5.04
C ILE A 497 15.27 -37.54 -5.01
N THR A 498 15.58 -38.79 -5.42
CA THR A 498 14.58 -39.86 -5.60
C THR A 498 14.24 -40.65 -4.33
N GLU A 499 15.03 -40.54 -3.24
CA GLU A 499 14.71 -41.25 -1.99
C GLU A 499 13.78 -40.50 -1.03
N ILE A 500 13.39 -39.28 -1.34
CA ILE A 500 12.29 -38.61 -0.60
C ILE A 500 10.99 -38.94 -1.35
N ASP A 501 10.49 -40.13 -1.12
CA ASP A 501 9.13 -40.51 -1.54
C ASP A 501 8.13 -39.66 -0.74
N VAL A 502 7.76 -38.53 -1.29
CA VAL A 502 6.80 -37.59 -0.68
C VAL A 502 5.39 -38.19 -0.83
N LYS A 503 5.17 -39.32 -0.22
CA LYS A 503 3.84 -39.89 0.03
C LYS A 503 3.27 -39.44 1.37
N GLU A 504 4.11 -38.84 2.22
CA GLU A 504 3.61 -38.23 3.45
C GLU A 504 3.69 -36.70 3.35
N PRO A 505 2.65 -35.98 3.78
CA PRO A 505 2.74 -34.54 3.96
C PRO A 505 3.92 -34.24 4.87
N ILE A 506 4.82 -33.36 4.44
CA ILE A 506 6.00 -32.98 5.21
C ILE A 506 5.52 -32.23 6.44
N THR A 507 5.22 -32.96 7.50
CA THR A 507 4.94 -32.39 8.81
C THR A 507 6.26 -31.91 9.38
N ILE A 508 6.49 -30.61 9.34
CA ILE A 508 7.66 -29.99 9.97
C ILE A 508 7.42 -30.02 11.47
N LYS A 509 7.77 -31.16 12.11
CA LYS A 509 7.92 -31.16 13.56
C LYS A 509 9.13 -30.27 13.86
N THR A 510 8.88 -29.12 14.42
CA THR A 510 9.94 -28.35 15.09
C THR A 510 10.41 -29.23 16.26
N ASP A 511 11.58 -29.84 16.10
CA ASP A 511 12.24 -30.56 17.20
C ASP A 511 12.51 -29.55 18.33
N LYS A 512 11.61 -29.49 19.29
CA LYS A 512 11.83 -28.80 20.56
C LYS A 512 13.14 -29.24 21.26
N ALA A 513 13.64 -30.42 20.91
CA ALA A 513 14.86 -30.98 21.45
C ALA A 513 16.13 -30.21 21.05
N VAL A 514 16.15 -29.55 19.88
CA VAL A 514 17.35 -28.78 19.45
C VAL A 514 17.49 -27.45 20.16
N LYS A 515 16.38 -26.91 20.70
CA LYS A 515 16.45 -25.66 21.50
C LYS A 515 17.08 -25.86 22.88
N ASP A 516 16.97 -27.06 23.46
CA ASP A 516 17.48 -27.34 24.81
C ASP A 516 18.94 -27.76 24.82
N GLU A 517 19.52 -28.31 23.75
CA GLU A 517 20.93 -28.67 23.69
C GLU A 517 21.90 -27.50 23.45
N ILE A 518 21.43 -26.42 22.84
CA ILE A 518 22.28 -25.22 22.59
C ILE A 518 22.37 -24.32 23.83
N PHE A 519 21.44 -24.45 24.81
CA PHE A 519 21.43 -23.63 26.02
C PHE A 519 22.05 -24.26 27.27
N MET A 520 22.51 -25.54 27.17
CA MET A 520 23.10 -26.26 28.31
C MET A 520 24.61 -26.47 28.17
N GLN A 521 25.37 -25.50 27.72
CA GLN A 521 26.77 -25.40 28.05
C GLN A 521 26.96 -24.34 29.13
N GLN A 522 27.14 -24.83 30.34
CA GLN A 522 27.37 -24.04 31.55
C GLN A 522 28.55 -23.09 31.44
N PRO A 523 28.52 -21.96 32.14
CA PRO A 523 29.67 -21.07 32.28
C PRO A 523 30.79 -21.79 33.03
N LEU A 524 31.99 -21.78 32.47
CA LEU A 524 33.20 -22.17 33.14
C LEU A 524 33.41 -21.34 34.42
N GLU A 525 33.39 -21.98 35.56
CA GLU A 525 33.74 -21.40 36.85
C GLU A 525 35.12 -20.71 36.80
N SER A 526 35.12 -19.45 37.12
CA SER A 526 36.34 -18.69 37.44
C SER A 526 36.91 -19.16 38.78
N LYS A 527 37.93 -19.98 38.76
CA LYS A 527 38.78 -20.19 39.95
C LYS A 527 39.72 -18.99 40.14
N GLU A 528 39.50 -18.25 41.22
CA GLU A 528 40.44 -17.32 41.79
C GLU A 528 41.77 -18.02 42.06
N ILE A 529 42.88 -17.49 41.52
CA ILE A 529 44.22 -17.74 42.02
C ILE A 529 44.74 -16.36 42.50
N GLN A 530 44.74 -16.22 43.83
CA GLN A 530 45.54 -15.22 44.54
C GLN A 530 47.03 -15.62 44.44
N GLY A 531 47.90 -14.70 44.10
CA GLY A 531 49.32 -14.86 44.16
C GLY A 531 50.06 -13.67 43.58
N GLY A 532 50.37 -12.68 44.42
CA GLY A 532 51.14 -11.51 44.07
C GLY A 532 52.61 -11.86 43.79
N SER A 533 53.22 -11.10 42.91
CA SER A 533 54.60 -10.64 43.11
C SER A 533 54.96 -9.59 42.04
N THR A 534 55.43 -8.48 42.54
CA THR A 534 56.06 -7.34 41.88
C THR A 534 57.38 -7.77 41.22
N ILE A 535 57.71 -7.27 40.00
CA ILE A 535 59.05 -6.87 39.59
C ILE A 535 59.01 -6.02 38.28
N LYS A 536 59.44 -4.78 38.40
CA LYS A 536 60.24 -3.84 37.62
C LYS A 536 60.47 -4.01 36.12
N THR A 537 60.11 -2.91 35.41
CA THR A 537 60.85 -2.15 34.37
C THR A 537 61.96 -2.80 33.54
N GLY A 538 61.88 -2.65 32.24
CA GLY A 538 62.98 -2.81 31.27
C GLY A 538 62.54 -2.66 29.82
N GLU A 539 62.80 -1.50 29.26
CA GLU A 539 63.07 -1.04 27.86
C GLU A 539 62.81 -1.92 26.66
N THR A 540 62.11 -1.26 25.72
CA THR A 540 62.32 -1.18 24.24
C THR A 540 62.64 -2.42 23.42
N THR A 541 61.75 -2.74 22.47
CA THR A 541 62.10 -2.71 21.02
C THR A 541 60.86 -2.93 20.15
N ASN A 542 60.86 -2.26 19.01
CA ASN A 542 59.90 -2.26 17.92
C ASN A 542 59.57 -3.66 17.40
N ALA A 543 58.26 -3.95 17.23
CA ALA A 543 57.75 -4.85 16.20
C ALA A 543 56.40 -4.35 15.70
N GLN A 544 56.43 -3.81 14.49
CA GLN A 544 55.22 -3.53 13.70
C GLN A 544 54.46 -4.82 13.47
N THR A 545 53.30 -4.94 14.07
CA THR A 545 52.35 -6.00 13.75
C THR A 545 51.24 -5.37 12.90
N GLN A 546 51.14 -5.82 11.66
CA GLN A 546 50.06 -5.50 10.75
C GLN A 546 48.73 -5.92 11.37
N VAL A 547 47.95 -4.97 11.80
CA VAL A 547 46.55 -5.17 12.20
C VAL A 547 45.74 -5.30 10.91
N THR A 548 45.16 -6.48 10.70
CA THR A 548 44.37 -6.80 9.53
C THR A 548 43.15 -5.89 9.40
N GLU A 549 42.80 -5.58 8.17
CA GLU A 549 41.69 -4.70 7.77
C GLU A 549 40.34 -5.05 8.41
N GLN A 550 40.15 -6.29 8.81
CA GLN A 550 38.95 -6.78 9.47
C GLN A 550 38.76 -6.28 10.92
N GLU A 551 39.82 -6.04 11.67
CA GLU A 551 39.72 -5.41 13.01
C GLU A 551 39.41 -3.92 12.93
N LYS A 552 39.86 -3.24 11.88
CA LYS A 552 39.53 -1.82 11.64
C LYS A 552 38.05 -1.63 11.31
N ILE A 553 37.44 -2.55 10.55
CA ILE A 553 36.01 -2.51 10.21
C ILE A 553 35.15 -2.75 11.46
N LYS A 554 35.51 -3.70 12.31
CA LYS A 554 34.78 -4.01 13.54
C LYS A 554 34.87 -2.90 14.60
N HIS A 555 35.98 -2.18 14.65
CA HIS A 555 36.14 -1.01 15.52
C HIS A 555 35.39 0.24 15.00
N LEU A 556 35.24 0.37 13.67
CA LEU A 556 34.42 1.41 13.07
C LEU A 556 32.91 1.17 13.29
N GLU A 557 32.43 -0.05 13.16
CA GLU A 557 31.03 -0.38 13.42
C GLU A 557 30.64 -0.22 14.90
N LEU A 558 31.51 -0.57 15.85
CA LEU A 558 31.25 -0.35 17.28
C LEU A 558 31.33 1.15 17.69
N SER A 559 32.13 1.96 17.00
CA SER A 559 32.18 3.40 17.23
C SER A 559 30.95 4.12 16.65
N TYR A 560 30.41 3.63 15.53
CA TYR A 560 29.16 4.14 14.94
C TYR A 560 27.94 3.82 15.80
N ALA A 561 27.85 2.62 16.37
CA ALA A 561 26.76 2.23 17.26
C ALA A 561 26.77 2.96 18.62
N LYS A 562 27.92 3.38 19.12
CA LYS A 562 28.01 4.20 20.36
C LYS A 562 27.80 5.69 20.13
N ALA A 563 28.03 6.19 18.92
CA ALA A 563 27.80 7.60 18.59
C ALA A 563 26.33 7.95 18.34
N THR A 564 25.45 6.96 18.11
CA THR A 564 24.02 7.18 17.86
C THR A 564 23.15 7.26 19.11
N LEU A 565 23.71 7.12 20.32
CA LEU A 565 22.93 7.02 21.57
C LEU A 565 22.98 8.26 22.50
N SER A 566 23.54 9.41 22.06
CA SER A 566 23.57 10.62 22.89
C SER A 566 23.57 11.94 22.12
N ILE A 567 22.65 12.11 21.14
CA ILE A 567 22.47 13.43 20.50
C ILE A 567 20.99 13.80 20.61
N SER A 568 20.70 14.88 21.34
CA SER A 568 19.41 15.58 21.26
C SER A 568 19.12 15.91 19.79
N PRO A 569 17.87 15.77 19.30
CA PRO A 569 17.58 15.98 17.88
C PRO A 569 17.87 17.44 17.50
N ASP A 570 18.88 17.66 16.68
CA ASP A 570 19.14 18.96 16.07
C ASP A 570 17.93 19.37 15.22
N LYS A 571 17.49 20.60 15.43
CA LYS A 571 16.17 21.07 14.97
C LYS A 571 16.10 21.30 13.46
N TYR A 572 17.26 21.44 12.77
CA TYR A 572 17.34 21.79 11.36
C TYR A 572 18.40 20.99 10.60
N GLY A 573 18.18 20.82 9.30
CA GLY A 573 19.15 20.30 8.34
C GLY A 573 19.11 21.07 7.03
N ILE A 574 20.15 20.95 6.19
CA ILE A 574 20.21 21.61 4.88
C ILE A 574 20.25 20.55 3.79
N GLN A 575 19.36 20.64 2.81
CA GLN A 575 19.40 19.86 1.60
C GLN A 575 20.05 20.66 0.48
N VAL A 576 21.16 20.16 -0.06
CA VAL A 576 21.99 20.86 -1.09
C VAL A 576 21.66 20.40 -2.50
N GLY A 577 21.17 19.17 -2.66
CA GLY A 577 20.78 18.65 -3.97
C GLY A 577 19.88 17.42 -3.87
N ALA A 578 19.20 17.09 -4.98
CA ALA A 578 18.41 15.88 -5.14
C ALA A 578 18.61 15.35 -6.58
N PHE A 579 19.13 14.15 -6.71
CA PHE A 579 19.54 13.55 -7.98
C PHE A 579 18.84 12.20 -8.21
N LYS A 580 18.44 11.92 -9.45
CA LYS A 580 17.92 10.60 -9.83
C LYS A 580 19.04 9.54 -9.87
N HIS A 581 20.26 9.94 -10.30
CA HIS A 581 21.42 9.06 -10.43
C HIS A 581 22.32 9.20 -9.20
N ALA A 582 22.76 8.07 -8.64
CA ALA A 582 23.59 8.02 -7.44
C ALA A 582 24.99 8.65 -7.68
N ASP A 583 25.53 8.52 -8.88
CA ASP A 583 26.88 9.01 -9.23
C ASP A 583 26.98 10.53 -9.06
N LEU A 584 25.99 11.28 -9.53
CA LEU A 584 25.95 12.74 -9.39
C LEU A 584 25.80 13.19 -7.92
N ALA A 585 25.07 12.41 -7.13
CA ALA A 585 24.95 12.67 -5.70
C ALA A 585 26.25 12.40 -4.95
N ASN A 586 26.98 11.34 -5.33
CA ASN A 586 28.29 10.98 -4.77
C ASN A 586 29.36 12.02 -5.15
N GLU A 587 29.36 12.52 -6.37
CA GLU A 587 30.27 13.59 -6.81
C GLU A 587 30.05 14.87 -5.99
N LEU A 588 28.79 15.28 -5.81
CA LEU A 588 28.46 16.44 -4.97
C LEU A 588 28.83 16.19 -3.51
N LEU A 589 28.58 15.01 -2.98
CA LEU A 589 28.94 14.64 -1.60
C LEU A 589 30.47 14.72 -1.40
N GLY A 590 31.26 14.25 -2.35
CA GLY A 590 32.73 14.36 -2.30
C GLY A 590 33.20 15.79 -2.21
N LYS A 591 32.63 16.70 -3.02
CA LYS A 591 32.91 18.14 -2.97
C LYS A 591 32.48 18.80 -1.65
N LEU A 592 31.36 18.40 -1.08
CA LEU A 592 30.85 18.97 0.16
C LEU A 592 31.57 18.45 1.41
N LYS A 593 32.05 17.21 1.42
CA LYS A 593 32.73 16.62 2.57
C LYS A 593 34.03 17.30 2.94
N THR A 594 34.67 18.01 2.04
CA THR A 594 35.87 18.82 2.32
C THR A 594 35.60 19.98 3.29
N HIS A 595 34.37 20.54 3.25
CA HIS A 595 33.94 21.67 4.09
C HIS A 595 32.90 21.25 5.14
N TYR A 596 32.13 20.20 4.86
CA TYR A 596 31.08 19.67 5.73
C TYR A 596 31.25 18.14 5.91
N PRO A 597 32.15 17.70 6.81
CA PRO A 597 32.49 16.26 6.96
C PRO A 597 31.30 15.35 7.26
N HIS A 598 30.25 15.87 7.89
CA HIS A 598 29.04 15.13 8.26
C HIS A 598 27.97 15.11 7.17
N ALA A 599 28.24 15.66 5.97
CA ALA A 599 27.31 15.56 4.85
C ALA A 599 27.09 14.09 4.45
N TYR A 600 25.85 13.75 4.10
CA TYR A 600 25.45 12.38 3.73
C TYR A 600 24.39 12.37 2.63
N ILE A 601 24.20 11.20 2.00
CA ILE A 601 23.11 10.98 1.03
C ILE A 601 22.00 10.22 1.71
N GLN A 602 20.76 10.70 1.52
CA GLN A 602 19.53 10.02 1.92
C GLN A 602 18.67 9.77 0.71
N VAL A 603 18.24 8.52 0.49
CA VAL A 603 17.32 8.17 -0.59
C VAL A 603 15.88 8.40 -0.12
N VAL A 604 15.17 9.31 -0.78
CA VAL A 604 13.78 9.64 -0.47
C VAL A 604 13.02 9.78 -1.79
N ASN A 605 11.94 9.02 -1.98
CA ASN A 605 11.10 9.05 -3.18
C ASN A 605 11.89 8.88 -4.49
N ASN A 606 12.78 7.89 -4.55
CA ASN A 606 13.65 7.60 -5.70
C ASN A 606 14.66 8.70 -6.06
N PHE A 607 14.90 9.66 -5.15
CA PHE A 607 15.93 10.67 -5.32
C PHE A 607 17.03 10.53 -4.27
N ASN A 608 18.29 10.60 -4.69
CA ASN A 608 19.46 10.66 -3.82
C ASN A 608 19.63 12.13 -3.36
N LYS A 609 19.20 12.46 -2.16
CA LYS A 609 19.24 13.80 -1.56
C LYS A 609 20.52 13.97 -0.76
N VAL A 610 21.35 14.94 -1.13
CA VAL A 610 22.58 15.28 -0.40
C VAL A 610 22.21 16.27 0.71
N ARG A 611 22.52 15.90 1.97
CA ARG A 611 22.11 16.63 3.17
C ARG A 611 23.27 16.92 4.12
N ILE A 612 23.20 18.05 4.81
CA ILE A 612 24.11 18.45 5.88
C ILE A 612 23.28 18.47 7.18
N PRO A 613 23.61 17.60 8.17
CA PRO A 613 22.94 17.54 9.47
C PRO A 613 23.51 18.54 10.46
N HIS A 614 23.01 18.54 11.68
CA HIS A 614 23.54 19.25 12.85
C HIS A 614 23.47 20.78 12.76
N ILE A 615 22.35 21.33 12.30
CA ILE A 615 22.12 22.77 12.26
C ILE A 615 21.32 23.16 13.52
N LYS A 616 21.92 23.97 14.40
CA LYS A 616 21.36 24.34 15.71
C LYS A 616 20.29 25.42 15.64
N SER A 617 20.39 26.34 14.67
CA SER A 617 19.44 27.45 14.52
C SER A 617 19.14 27.78 13.05
N LYS A 618 18.04 28.48 12.80
CA LYS A 618 17.63 28.94 11.47
C LYS A 618 18.62 29.96 10.90
N GLU A 619 19.20 30.81 11.75
CA GLU A 619 20.20 31.81 11.39
C GLU A 619 21.49 31.13 10.91
N GLN A 620 21.98 30.12 11.65
CA GLN A 620 23.11 29.30 11.25
C GLN A 620 22.88 28.62 9.91
N GLY A 621 21.68 28.03 9.72
CA GLY A 621 21.28 27.39 8.46
C GLY A 621 21.30 28.37 7.27
N THR A 622 20.79 29.57 7.46
CA THR A 622 20.77 30.62 6.43
C THR A 622 22.18 31.08 6.06
N GLN A 623 23.08 31.16 7.03
CA GLN A 623 24.48 31.52 6.79
C GLN A 623 25.21 30.44 5.98
N ILE A 624 25.02 29.16 6.31
CA ILE A 624 25.61 28.04 5.58
C ILE A 624 25.03 27.97 4.16
N ILE A 625 23.73 28.20 3.95
CA ILE A 625 23.12 28.27 2.62
C ILE A 625 23.76 29.36 1.76
N ARG A 626 24.05 30.52 2.35
CA ARG A 626 24.73 31.61 1.66
C ARG A 626 26.15 31.21 1.24
N GLN A 627 26.91 30.58 2.13
CA GLN A 627 28.25 30.07 1.84
C GLN A 627 28.21 29.03 0.69
N ILE A 628 27.28 28.05 0.73
CA ILE A 628 27.13 27.05 -0.32
C ILE A 628 26.78 27.70 -1.67
N LYS A 629 25.94 28.74 -1.66
CA LYS A 629 25.58 29.47 -2.88
C LYS A 629 26.76 30.24 -3.47
N GLU A 630 27.59 30.85 -2.65
CA GLU A 630 28.76 31.63 -3.06
C GLU A 630 29.90 30.71 -3.57
N GLU A 631 30.18 29.65 -2.83
CA GLU A 631 31.36 28.79 -3.09
C GLU A 631 31.09 27.72 -4.13
N PHE A 632 29.95 27.06 -4.05
CA PHE A 632 29.58 25.93 -4.94
C PHE A 632 28.58 26.32 -6.05
N LYS A 633 28.06 27.55 -6.06
CA LYS A 633 27.05 28.07 -7.01
C LYS A 633 25.75 27.19 -7.02
N LEU A 634 25.45 26.54 -5.90
CA LEU A 634 24.31 25.62 -5.74
C LEU A 634 23.18 26.27 -4.94
N LYS A 635 21.93 25.86 -5.23
CA LYS A 635 20.77 26.20 -4.41
C LYS A 635 20.63 25.17 -3.29
N ALA A 636 20.60 25.61 -2.05
CA ALA A 636 20.38 24.75 -0.89
C ALA A 636 19.13 25.19 -0.13
N MET A 637 18.46 24.26 0.56
CA MET A 637 17.22 24.49 1.30
C MET A 637 17.35 24.03 2.74
N LEU A 638 16.87 24.84 3.68
CA LEU A 638 16.75 24.49 5.09
C LEU A 638 15.47 23.67 5.29
N TYR A 639 15.54 22.58 6.08
CA TYR A 639 14.36 21.81 6.51
C TYR A 639 14.41 21.54 8.01
N GLU A 640 13.25 21.42 8.64
CA GLU A 640 13.16 21.05 10.06
C GLU A 640 13.21 19.54 10.22
N THR A 641 14.04 19.04 11.13
CA THR A 641 14.15 17.63 11.51
C THR A 641 13.12 17.29 12.59
N SER A 642 11.83 17.57 12.37
CA SER A 642 10.79 17.14 13.30
C SER A 642 10.50 15.65 13.10
N SER A 643 10.43 14.93 14.21
CA SER A 643 9.89 13.58 14.32
C SER A 643 8.41 13.58 13.87
N ASN A 644 8.16 13.39 12.59
CA ASN A 644 6.98 12.77 11.97
C ASN A 644 6.96 13.11 10.49
N LEU A 645 6.98 12.07 9.68
CA LEU A 645 6.79 12.12 8.22
C LEU A 645 5.38 12.66 7.90
N SER A 646 5.30 13.90 7.48
CA SER A 646 4.27 14.37 6.55
C SER A 646 4.79 15.62 5.85
N ASP A 647 5.06 15.49 4.54
CA ASP A 647 5.45 16.60 3.67
C ASP A 647 4.43 17.73 3.71
N LYS A 648 4.86 18.92 4.16
CA LYS A 648 4.25 20.16 3.70
C LYS A 648 5.36 21.06 3.18
N ASN A 649 5.50 21.08 1.85
CA ASN A 649 6.26 22.08 1.12
C ASN A 649 5.75 23.48 1.44
N LYS A 650 6.61 24.33 1.99
CA LYS A 650 6.51 25.78 1.82
C LYS A 650 7.80 26.27 1.20
N SER A 651 7.69 26.65 -0.05
CA SER A 651 8.69 27.41 -0.80
C SER A 651 8.78 28.84 -0.28
N TYR A 652 9.99 29.29 -0.02
CA TYR A 652 10.37 30.69 -0.03
C TYR A 652 11.48 30.90 -1.06
#